data_9064eea70c51b787adbf0bcf2cd5b88d
#
_entry.id   9064eea70c51b787adbf0bcf2cd5b88d
#
_cell.length_a   1.000
_cell.length_b   1.000
_cell.length_c   1.000
_cell.angle_alpha   90.00
_cell.angle_beta   90.00
_cell.angle_gamma   90.00
#
_symmetry.space_group_name_H-M   'P 1'
#
loop_
_entity.id
_entity.type
_entity.pdbx_description
1 polymer ?
#
loop_
_entity_poly.entity_id
_entity_poly.type
_entity_poly.pdbx_seq_one_letter_code
_entity_poly.pdbx_strand_id
1 'polypeptide(L)'
;MKFRLILIICTIFCGVNQVLCQALPPVNPQLLKSAWPAFWITSPANQQREYGVYHFRKTFLLPAAGKPKSFLIHVSADNRYRLFINGKAISSGPARGDLFNWFFETIDIAPYLTEGENILAALVWNMGSLAPVAQVSNQTAFVVQGNSAAEQMVNTDVSWKVKKSKAYTPCALDNGERLKAYMVVGPGDQVDGKLYPWDWETLEYNDASWNAAEELTHPQPVGYGTDNLWTLAPRNIPLLKESILRFPVIRRTNSIKVNKDFLTGKRPLTIPANQRVSILLDQQSMTAAYPELIVSGGKGSRIKMTYSEALFDKQDNKGNRNEIDAKEIKGNYDIFIPDGEGNRKFRPLWFRAYRYLQLDIMTTDDPLILNDIYGMKTGYPLKMNASFSSNDPSLQEIWKVGWHTAQLCAGDMYYDTPYYEQLQYTGDSRIQALISLYTSGDDRLMRKAILDFYHSRTPEGLTQGRYPSNRLQIIPTFSLFWVSMIHDYWMHRHDDAFVKQFLPAIHETLEWFHNRVDQKKKMLGPLTWWNFVDWDNFNDWGTAPGAEQGNSSIITLQYAYTLNQAAELFRAFNHPAQADYQELLALELNAHTYWYCYNEANGLIADTPERQTYSQHAGIWAILSGAVTLQEGQTLMKKILNDKSIGQVTFFYRFYLTQALKKAEMGDLYYKELRPWRDMLKMGLTTFAEKPEPTRSDCHAWSASPDYDFLATICGIMPGTPGFKTVLIKPSLGELTEVTGTMPIPAGKVSVILKRNGKEGIRAEILLPEQTTGIFTWKGKEVKLHEGKQIISI
;
A
#
# COMPACT_ATOMS: atom_id res chain seq x y z
N MET A 1 38.28 60.00 27.28
CA MET A 1 38.31 58.86 26.37
C MET A 1 37.42 57.80 26.97
N LYS A 2 36.21 57.62 26.38
CA LYS A 2 35.21 56.64 26.84
C LYS A 2 35.26 55.45 25.83
N PHE A 3 35.69 54.29 26.27
CA PHE A 3 35.56 53.03 25.51
C PHE A 3 34.12 52.48 25.66
N ARG A 4 33.41 52.32 24.53
CA ARG A 4 32.16 51.58 24.47
C ARG A 4 32.47 50.12 24.14
N LEU A 5 32.10 49.24 25.05
CA LEU A 5 32.11 47.81 24.86
C LEU A 5 30.83 47.41 24.08
N ILE A 6 30.97 46.88 22.88
CA ILE A 6 29.84 46.33 22.09
C ILE A 6 29.75 44.85 22.42
N LEU A 7 28.65 44.47 23.09
CA LEU A 7 28.29 43.10 23.40
C LEU A 7 27.57 42.53 22.17
N ILE A 8 28.20 41.62 21.43
CA ILE A 8 27.55 40.85 20.35
C ILE A 8 26.90 39.64 20.99
N ILE A 9 25.56 39.67 21.06
CA ILE A 9 24.73 38.53 21.45
C ILE A 9 24.58 37.66 20.21
N CYS A 10 25.31 36.56 20.12
CA CYS A 10 25.03 35.49 19.16
C CYS A 10 23.81 34.69 19.66
N THR A 11 22.62 35.02 19.13
CA THR A 11 21.46 34.17 19.26
C THR A 11 21.63 32.94 18.34
N ILE A 12 21.97 31.81 18.92
CA ILE A 12 21.95 30.51 18.25
C ILE A 12 20.47 30.14 18.10
N PHE A 13 19.92 30.33 16.91
CA PHE A 13 18.65 29.70 16.53
C PHE A 13 18.88 28.19 16.43
N CYS A 14 18.56 27.43 17.45
CA CYS A 14 18.27 26.01 17.33
C CYS A 14 16.97 25.86 16.52
N GLY A 15 17.12 25.71 15.21
CA GLY A 15 16.03 25.33 14.33
C GLY A 15 15.57 23.93 14.69
N VAL A 16 14.50 23.84 15.46
CA VAL A 16 13.70 22.61 15.56
C VAL A 16 13.16 22.38 14.17
N ASN A 17 13.79 21.49 13.41
CA ASN A 17 13.21 20.92 12.21
C ASN A 17 11.99 20.08 12.63
N GLN A 18 10.86 20.73 12.88
CA GLN A 18 9.56 20.08 12.79
C GLN A 18 9.50 19.51 11.36
N VAL A 19 9.42 18.19 11.26
CA VAL A 19 9.04 17.51 10.02
C VAL A 19 7.64 18.04 9.68
N LEU A 20 7.61 19.12 8.89
CA LEU A 20 6.36 19.64 8.33
C LEU A 20 5.75 18.53 7.47
N CYS A 21 4.89 17.75 8.10
CA CYS A 21 3.90 16.95 7.40
C CYS A 21 3.20 17.93 6.46
N GLN A 22 3.24 17.68 5.17
CA GLN A 22 2.62 18.58 4.19
C GLN A 22 1.14 18.66 4.53
N ALA A 23 0.72 19.75 5.18
CA ALA A 23 -0.66 19.96 5.56
C ALA A 23 -1.51 19.96 4.28
N LEU A 24 -2.62 19.25 4.31
CA LEU A 24 -3.58 19.28 3.20
C LEU A 24 -4.18 20.70 3.13
N PRO A 25 -4.44 21.24 1.92
CA PRO A 25 -5.06 22.54 1.77
C PRO A 25 -6.42 22.58 2.50
N PRO A 26 -6.79 23.69 3.12
CA PRO A 26 -8.05 23.80 3.87
C PRO A 26 -9.26 23.75 2.93
N VAL A 27 -10.27 22.99 3.33
CA VAL A 27 -11.59 22.99 2.68
C VAL A 27 -12.48 24.03 3.37
N ASN A 28 -13.24 24.80 2.58
CA ASN A 28 -14.26 25.69 3.13
C ASN A 28 -15.27 24.87 3.95
N PRO A 29 -15.47 25.16 5.25
CA PRO A 29 -16.35 24.37 6.11
C PRO A 29 -17.80 24.31 5.64
N GLN A 30 -18.27 25.28 4.84
CA GLN A 30 -19.61 25.27 4.27
C GLN A 30 -19.78 24.14 3.24
N LEU A 31 -18.75 23.84 2.46
CA LEU A 31 -18.77 22.74 1.49
C LEU A 31 -18.82 21.34 2.16
N LEU A 32 -18.59 21.28 3.46
CA LEU A 32 -18.73 20.04 4.26
C LEU A 32 -20.09 19.93 4.95
N LYS A 33 -21.00 20.91 4.76
CA LYS A 33 -22.30 21.01 5.46
C LYS A 33 -23.48 21.25 4.56
N SER A 34 -23.25 21.43 3.25
CA SER A 34 -24.32 21.72 2.28
C SER A 34 -23.98 21.14 0.92
N ALA A 35 -24.97 20.99 0.06
CA ALA A 35 -24.75 20.69 -1.36
C ALA A 35 -23.82 21.73 -1.98
N TRP A 36 -22.97 21.29 -2.88
CA TRP A 36 -22.07 22.18 -3.61
C TRP A 36 -22.81 22.95 -4.68
N PRO A 37 -22.44 24.21 -4.97
CA PRO A 37 -22.97 24.96 -6.11
C PRO A 37 -22.68 24.32 -7.49
N ALA A 38 -21.55 23.63 -7.64
CA ALA A 38 -21.22 22.90 -8.86
C ALA A 38 -22.17 21.71 -9.08
N PHE A 39 -22.19 21.18 -10.30
CA PHE A 39 -22.86 19.92 -10.64
C PHE A 39 -21.83 18.82 -10.91
N TRP A 40 -22.15 17.58 -10.57
CA TRP A 40 -21.59 16.44 -11.25
C TRP A 40 -21.99 16.54 -12.72
N ILE A 41 -21.02 16.51 -13.64
CA ILE A 41 -21.26 16.55 -15.07
C ILE A 41 -20.79 15.28 -15.76
N THR A 42 -21.46 14.95 -16.86
CA THR A 42 -21.14 13.80 -17.69
C THR A 42 -21.19 14.17 -19.18
N SER A 43 -20.95 13.20 -20.05
CA SER A 43 -21.12 13.36 -21.49
C SER A 43 -22.52 12.91 -21.92
N PRO A 44 -23.24 13.66 -22.77
CA PRO A 44 -24.47 13.20 -23.38
C PRO A 44 -24.35 11.87 -24.15
N ALA A 45 -23.13 11.49 -24.54
CA ALA A 45 -22.84 10.22 -25.20
C ALA A 45 -22.52 9.07 -24.20
N ASN A 46 -22.65 9.31 -22.88
CA ASN A 46 -22.36 8.31 -21.88
C ASN A 46 -23.54 7.35 -21.69
N GLN A 47 -23.23 6.06 -21.56
CA GLN A 47 -24.18 5.02 -21.16
C GLN A 47 -23.83 4.51 -19.75
N GLN A 48 -23.88 5.41 -18.78
CA GLN A 48 -23.67 5.14 -17.35
C GLN A 48 -22.32 4.47 -17.01
N ARG A 49 -22.24 3.14 -16.99
CA ARG A 49 -21.10 2.33 -16.54
C ARG A 49 -20.35 1.64 -17.68
N GLU A 50 -20.39 2.18 -18.88
CA GLU A 50 -19.60 1.61 -19.98
C GLU A 50 -18.12 2.04 -19.90
N TYR A 51 -17.27 1.28 -20.57
CA TYR A 51 -15.88 1.73 -20.81
C TYR A 51 -15.89 3.02 -21.62
N GLY A 52 -15.18 4.02 -21.14
CA GLY A 52 -15.04 5.28 -21.87
C GLY A 52 -13.94 6.18 -21.29
N VAL A 53 -13.37 6.96 -22.19
CA VAL A 53 -12.40 8.02 -21.88
C VAL A 53 -12.97 9.33 -22.41
N TYR A 54 -13.00 10.36 -21.60
CA TYR A 54 -13.68 11.62 -21.86
C TYR A 54 -12.74 12.78 -21.63
N HIS A 55 -12.75 13.74 -22.56
CA HIS A 55 -12.02 14.99 -22.45
C HIS A 55 -13.01 16.09 -22.06
N PHE A 56 -12.80 16.73 -20.90
CA PHE A 56 -13.57 17.87 -20.42
C PHE A 56 -12.72 19.14 -20.50
N ARG A 57 -13.34 20.29 -20.88
CA ARG A 57 -12.65 21.58 -21.02
C ARG A 57 -13.53 22.73 -20.53
N LYS A 58 -12.88 23.73 -19.91
CA LYS A 58 -13.49 25.00 -19.51
C LYS A 58 -12.49 26.12 -19.66
N THR A 59 -12.73 27.01 -20.59
CA THR A 59 -12.02 28.29 -20.67
C THR A 59 -12.64 29.27 -19.67
N PHE A 60 -11.81 30.01 -18.96
CA PHE A 60 -12.24 31.04 -18.03
C PHE A 60 -11.26 32.22 -18.00
N LEU A 61 -11.77 33.37 -17.66
CA LEU A 61 -11.03 34.63 -17.64
C LEU A 61 -10.76 35.07 -16.20
N LEU A 62 -9.49 35.24 -15.87
CA LEU A 62 -9.13 35.88 -14.61
C LEU A 62 -9.40 37.39 -14.68
N PRO A 63 -9.99 38.00 -13.63
CA PRO A 63 -10.15 39.46 -13.57
C PRO A 63 -8.82 40.20 -13.70
N ALA A 64 -8.84 41.42 -14.23
CA ALA A 64 -7.66 42.28 -14.44
C ALA A 64 -6.91 42.69 -13.16
N ALA A 65 -7.34 42.23 -12.00
CA ALA A 65 -6.68 42.44 -10.70
C ALA A 65 -5.36 41.66 -10.51
N GLY A 66 -4.94 40.89 -11.53
CA GLY A 66 -3.73 40.12 -11.51
C GLY A 66 -3.92 38.67 -11.01
N LYS A 67 -2.81 37.93 -11.01
CA LYS A 67 -2.77 36.52 -10.62
C LYS A 67 -3.05 36.36 -9.10
N PRO A 68 -4.02 35.54 -8.69
CA PRO A 68 -4.31 35.31 -7.27
C PRO A 68 -3.14 34.61 -6.57
N LYS A 69 -2.95 34.89 -5.27
CA LYS A 69 -1.94 34.20 -4.45
C LYS A 69 -2.32 32.75 -4.15
N SER A 70 -3.61 32.44 -4.09
CA SER A 70 -4.18 31.13 -3.92
C SER A 70 -5.46 31.03 -4.72
N PHE A 71 -5.72 29.88 -5.33
CA PHE A 71 -6.93 29.55 -6.09
C PHE A 71 -7.26 28.09 -5.83
N LEU A 72 -8.04 27.84 -4.77
CA LEU A 72 -8.34 26.50 -4.31
C LEU A 72 -9.54 25.91 -5.04
N ILE A 73 -9.39 24.73 -5.57
CA ILE A 73 -10.46 23.95 -6.16
C ILE A 73 -10.55 22.56 -5.54
N HIS A 74 -11.74 21.98 -5.56
CA HIS A 74 -12.03 20.62 -5.14
C HIS A 74 -12.43 19.83 -6.36
N VAL A 75 -11.78 18.68 -6.56
CA VAL A 75 -11.91 17.89 -7.79
C VAL A 75 -12.19 16.43 -7.47
N SER A 76 -13.16 15.83 -8.16
CA SER A 76 -13.41 14.40 -8.12
C SER A 76 -13.93 13.87 -9.45
N ALA A 77 -13.89 12.55 -9.65
CA ALA A 77 -14.46 11.88 -10.81
C ALA A 77 -14.81 10.43 -10.50
N ASP A 78 -15.68 9.84 -11.28
CA ASP A 78 -15.94 8.41 -11.32
C ASP A 78 -15.60 7.88 -12.72
N ASN A 79 -14.58 7.02 -12.91
CA ASN A 79 -13.74 6.41 -11.85
C ASN A 79 -12.60 7.33 -11.44
N ARG A 80 -11.88 7.91 -12.41
CA ARG A 80 -10.65 8.67 -12.18
C ARG A 80 -10.50 9.82 -13.16
N TYR A 81 -9.63 10.76 -12.81
CA TYR A 81 -9.26 11.89 -13.66
C TYR A 81 -7.77 12.15 -13.67
N ARG A 82 -7.33 12.86 -14.72
CA ARG A 82 -6.09 13.62 -14.78
C ARG A 82 -6.44 15.06 -15.14
N LEU A 83 -6.00 16.01 -14.31
CA LEU A 83 -6.33 17.42 -14.40
C LEU A 83 -5.16 18.22 -15.01
N PHE A 84 -5.50 19.15 -15.88
CA PHE A 84 -4.55 20.01 -16.57
C PHE A 84 -4.96 21.47 -16.42
N ILE A 85 -3.94 22.35 -16.32
CA ILE A 85 -4.08 23.80 -16.42
C ILE A 85 -3.12 24.27 -17.51
N ASN A 86 -3.64 24.97 -18.53
CA ASN A 86 -2.85 25.55 -19.61
C ASN A 86 -1.84 24.54 -20.20
N GLY A 87 -2.30 23.35 -20.53
CA GLY A 87 -1.49 22.26 -21.08
C GLY A 87 -0.64 21.49 -20.07
N LYS A 88 -0.59 21.90 -18.79
CA LYS A 88 0.24 21.27 -17.77
C LYS A 88 -0.57 20.36 -16.87
N ALA A 89 -0.20 19.09 -16.80
CA ALA A 89 -0.79 18.14 -15.83
C ALA A 89 -0.41 18.52 -14.41
N ILE A 90 -1.40 18.62 -13.51
CA ILE A 90 -1.21 19.10 -12.14
C ILE A 90 -1.70 18.13 -11.06
N SER A 91 -2.64 17.25 -11.38
CA SER A 91 -3.20 16.30 -10.43
C SER A 91 -3.79 15.08 -11.12
N SER A 92 -3.87 13.99 -10.38
CA SER A 92 -4.61 12.77 -10.73
C SER A 92 -5.36 12.27 -9.50
N GLY A 93 -6.57 11.79 -9.69
CA GLY A 93 -7.45 11.30 -8.61
C GLY A 93 -8.73 10.67 -9.15
N PRO A 94 -9.75 10.54 -8.28
CA PRO A 94 -9.69 10.68 -6.83
C PRO A 94 -8.96 9.51 -6.15
N ALA A 95 -8.61 9.69 -4.85
CA ALA A 95 -8.22 8.55 -4.04
C ALA A 95 -9.38 7.55 -3.99
N ARG A 96 -9.07 6.24 -4.00
CA ARG A 96 -10.10 5.19 -3.97
C ARG A 96 -10.84 5.17 -2.64
N GLY A 97 -12.15 5.10 -2.74
CA GLY A 97 -13.10 4.98 -1.66
C GLY A 97 -14.33 4.19 -2.12
N ASP A 98 -15.43 4.38 -1.45
CA ASP A 98 -16.74 3.79 -1.77
C ASP A 98 -17.80 4.88 -2.02
N LEU A 99 -19.05 4.51 -2.35
CA LEU A 99 -20.10 5.48 -2.64
C LEU A 99 -20.53 6.31 -1.44
N PHE A 100 -20.29 5.85 -0.20
CA PHE A 100 -20.59 6.57 1.03
C PHE A 100 -19.41 7.44 1.49
N ASN A 101 -18.20 7.17 0.97
CA ASN A 101 -16.96 7.88 1.28
C ASN A 101 -16.19 8.09 -0.03
N TRP A 102 -16.76 8.90 -0.92
CA TRP A 102 -16.18 9.22 -2.21
C TRP A 102 -15.23 10.40 -2.07
N PHE A 103 -13.95 10.19 -2.30
CA PHE A 103 -12.94 11.21 -2.05
C PHE A 103 -12.91 12.30 -3.13
N PHE A 104 -12.62 13.53 -2.70
CA PHE A 104 -12.22 14.63 -3.55
C PHE A 104 -10.87 15.19 -3.12
N GLU A 105 -10.07 15.64 -4.09
CA GLU A 105 -8.81 16.34 -3.86
C GLU A 105 -9.03 17.84 -3.76
N THR A 106 -8.29 18.51 -2.85
CA THR A 106 -8.18 19.96 -2.77
C THR A 106 -6.85 20.40 -3.32
N ILE A 107 -6.86 21.28 -4.33
CA ILE A 107 -5.67 21.65 -5.12
C ILE A 107 -5.59 23.17 -5.22
N ASP A 108 -4.41 23.74 -4.94
CA ASP A 108 -4.14 25.16 -5.26
C ASP A 108 -3.60 25.24 -6.70
N ILE A 109 -4.41 25.79 -7.59
CA ILE A 109 -4.04 25.97 -9.00
C ILE A 109 -3.42 27.32 -9.30
N ALA A 110 -3.35 28.26 -8.34
CA ALA A 110 -2.76 29.59 -8.55
C ALA A 110 -1.35 29.56 -9.18
N PRO A 111 -0.43 28.63 -8.83
CA PRO A 111 0.89 28.58 -9.45
C PRO A 111 0.88 28.39 -10.97
N TYR A 112 -0.18 27.81 -11.50
CA TYR A 112 -0.31 27.41 -12.92
C TYR A 112 -1.14 28.38 -13.75
N LEU A 113 -1.82 29.36 -13.12
CA LEU A 113 -2.65 30.35 -13.80
C LEU A 113 -1.81 31.45 -14.43
N THR A 114 -2.31 32.02 -15.53
CA THR A 114 -1.79 33.21 -16.21
C THR A 114 -2.80 34.34 -16.14
N GLU A 115 -2.37 35.59 -16.34
CA GLU A 115 -3.29 36.71 -16.50
C GLU A 115 -4.14 36.53 -17.78
N GLY A 116 -5.40 36.92 -17.74
CA GLY A 116 -6.33 36.77 -18.83
C GLY A 116 -6.95 35.39 -18.94
N GLU A 117 -7.03 34.85 -20.15
CA GLU A 117 -7.66 33.53 -20.37
C GLU A 117 -6.81 32.37 -19.87
N ASN A 118 -7.48 31.42 -19.30
CA ASN A 118 -6.92 30.14 -18.81
C ASN A 118 -7.83 29.00 -19.25
N ILE A 119 -7.25 27.81 -19.41
CA ILE A 119 -7.97 26.57 -19.68
C ILE A 119 -7.80 25.58 -18.53
N LEU A 120 -8.91 25.14 -17.95
CA LEU A 120 -8.96 23.99 -17.07
C LEU A 120 -9.47 22.80 -17.87
N ALA A 121 -8.71 21.71 -17.92
CA ALA A 121 -9.02 20.55 -18.72
C ALA A 121 -8.86 19.27 -17.90
N ALA A 122 -9.70 18.26 -18.16
CA ALA A 122 -9.63 16.98 -17.46
C ALA A 122 -9.82 15.81 -18.43
N LEU A 123 -8.90 14.84 -18.34
CA LEU A 123 -9.10 13.52 -18.92
C LEU A 123 -9.75 12.65 -17.85
N VAL A 124 -10.98 12.20 -18.09
CA VAL A 124 -11.78 11.37 -17.18
C VAL A 124 -12.00 10.01 -17.82
N TRP A 125 -11.89 8.94 -17.06
CA TRP A 125 -12.16 7.62 -17.59
C TRP A 125 -12.92 6.74 -16.61
N ASN A 126 -13.74 5.86 -17.18
CA ASN A 126 -14.40 4.76 -16.51
C ASN A 126 -14.08 3.46 -17.25
N MET A 127 -13.63 2.46 -16.51
CA MET A 127 -13.27 1.16 -17.12
C MET A 127 -14.47 0.23 -17.31
N GLY A 128 -15.66 0.65 -16.89
CA GLY A 128 -16.91 -0.14 -17.04
C GLY A 128 -16.78 -1.53 -16.44
N SER A 129 -17.17 -2.55 -17.19
CA SER A 129 -17.06 -3.96 -16.79
C SER A 129 -15.62 -4.47 -16.66
N LEU A 130 -14.65 -3.73 -17.17
CA LEU A 130 -13.21 -4.02 -17.08
C LEU A 130 -12.53 -3.32 -15.91
N ALA A 131 -13.30 -2.65 -15.04
CA ALA A 131 -12.75 -1.94 -13.90
C ALA A 131 -11.92 -2.87 -12.99
N PRO A 132 -10.80 -2.38 -12.44
CA PRO A 132 -10.08 -3.12 -11.40
C PRO A 132 -11.01 -3.50 -10.26
N VAL A 133 -10.79 -4.65 -9.62
CA VAL A 133 -11.61 -5.05 -8.47
C VAL A 133 -11.58 -4.01 -7.34
N ALA A 134 -10.47 -3.31 -7.19
CA ALA A 134 -10.31 -2.23 -6.21
C ALA A 134 -11.04 -0.92 -6.57
N GLN A 135 -11.77 -0.85 -7.69
CA GLN A 135 -12.45 0.35 -8.15
C GLN A 135 -13.96 0.20 -8.06
N VAL A 136 -14.56 0.96 -7.15
CA VAL A 136 -16.02 1.15 -7.08
C VAL A 136 -16.44 2.21 -8.10
N SER A 137 -17.66 2.15 -8.61
CA SER A 137 -18.23 3.11 -9.54
C SER A 137 -19.76 3.18 -9.40
N ASN A 138 -20.32 4.37 -9.51
CA ASN A 138 -21.74 4.55 -9.76
C ASN A 138 -22.00 4.72 -11.25
N GLN A 139 -21.50 5.80 -11.84
CA GLN A 139 -21.54 6.09 -13.29
C GLN A 139 -20.48 7.11 -13.63
N THR A 140 -20.08 7.19 -14.91
CA THR A 140 -19.08 8.18 -15.32
C THR A 140 -19.52 9.61 -14.99
N ALA A 141 -18.73 10.32 -14.22
CA ALA A 141 -19.00 11.70 -13.85
C ALA A 141 -17.70 12.44 -13.48
N PHE A 142 -17.78 13.77 -13.53
CA PHE A 142 -16.67 14.66 -13.18
C PHE A 142 -17.21 15.88 -12.42
N VAL A 143 -16.45 16.40 -11.47
CA VAL A 143 -16.79 17.61 -10.73
C VAL A 143 -15.57 18.44 -10.38
N VAL A 144 -15.73 19.75 -10.53
CA VAL A 144 -14.84 20.79 -9.99
C VAL A 144 -15.68 21.79 -9.22
N GLN A 145 -15.29 22.09 -8.00
CA GLN A 145 -15.91 23.08 -7.13
C GLN A 145 -14.85 24.09 -6.65
N GLY A 146 -15.08 25.38 -6.85
CA GLY A 146 -14.29 26.45 -6.23
C GLY A 146 -14.48 26.49 -4.72
N ASN A 147 -13.42 26.77 -3.96
CA ASN A 147 -13.46 26.81 -2.50
C ASN A 147 -14.22 28.03 -1.95
N SER A 148 -14.26 29.11 -2.71
CA SER A 148 -14.96 30.36 -2.40
C SER A 148 -15.64 30.95 -3.63
N ALA A 149 -16.32 32.08 -3.45
CA ALA A 149 -16.96 32.81 -4.57
C ALA A 149 -15.97 33.22 -5.67
N ALA A 150 -14.72 33.45 -5.33
CA ALA A 150 -13.69 33.86 -6.29
C ALA A 150 -13.34 32.73 -7.29
N GLU A 151 -13.44 31.47 -6.90
CA GLU A 151 -13.12 30.33 -7.73
C GLU A 151 -14.35 29.71 -8.43
N GLN A 152 -15.57 30.18 -8.16
CA GLN A 152 -16.80 29.61 -8.72
C GLN A 152 -16.87 29.66 -10.26
N MET A 153 -16.07 30.51 -10.89
CA MET A 153 -15.99 30.60 -12.37
C MET A 153 -15.52 29.28 -13.03
N VAL A 154 -14.92 28.38 -12.27
CA VAL A 154 -14.50 27.06 -12.76
C VAL A 154 -15.40 25.91 -12.33
N ASN A 155 -16.50 26.21 -11.60
CA ASN A 155 -17.46 25.19 -11.20
C ASN A 155 -17.97 24.41 -12.41
N THR A 156 -18.16 23.13 -12.22
CA THR A 156 -18.75 22.28 -13.28
C THR A 156 -20.24 22.56 -13.42
N ASP A 157 -20.65 22.82 -14.67
CA ASP A 157 -22.00 23.07 -15.14
C ASP A 157 -22.10 22.80 -16.66
N VAL A 158 -23.22 23.12 -17.29
CA VAL A 158 -23.42 22.99 -18.75
C VAL A 158 -22.46 23.81 -19.62
N SER A 159 -21.74 24.79 -19.07
CA SER A 159 -20.78 25.60 -19.81
C SER A 159 -19.43 24.86 -20.06
N TRP A 160 -19.20 23.74 -19.41
CA TRP A 160 -18.11 22.86 -19.72
C TRP A 160 -18.38 22.12 -21.03
N LYS A 161 -17.31 21.94 -21.80
CA LYS A 161 -17.36 21.15 -23.03
C LYS A 161 -16.82 19.76 -22.80
N VAL A 162 -17.39 18.77 -23.46
CA VAL A 162 -17.00 17.37 -23.35
C VAL A 162 -16.96 16.66 -24.69
N LYS A 163 -15.99 15.74 -24.82
CA LYS A 163 -15.89 14.82 -25.95
C LYS A 163 -15.49 13.44 -25.49
N LYS A 164 -16.30 12.43 -25.83
CA LYS A 164 -15.93 11.03 -25.69
C LYS A 164 -14.82 10.71 -26.66
N SER A 165 -13.71 10.18 -26.20
CA SER A 165 -12.56 9.78 -27.01
C SER A 165 -12.87 8.55 -27.85
N LYS A 166 -12.53 8.60 -29.12
CA LYS A 166 -12.54 7.44 -30.02
C LYS A 166 -11.14 6.80 -30.15
N ALA A 167 -10.13 7.40 -29.53
CA ALA A 167 -8.75 6.96 -29.63
C ALA A 167 -8.44 5.77 -28.73
N TYR A 168 -9.17 5.60 -27.62
CA TYR A 168 -8.89 4.56 -26.63
C TYR A 168 -9.73 3.31 -26.87
N THR A 169 -9.06 2.15 -26.84
CA THR A 169 -9.66 0.83 -26.79
C THR A 169 -8.98 0.01 -25.69
N PRO A 170 -9.69 -0.71 -24.85
CA PRO A 170 -9.05 -1.50 -23.81
C PRO A 170 -8.33 -2.72 -24.40
N CYS A 171 -7.10 -2.97 -23.94
CA CYS A 171 -6.42 -4.24 -24.16
C CYS A 171 -6.90 -5.24 -23.11
N ALA A 172 -7.44 -6.37 -23.53
CA ALA A 172 -7.89 -7.40 -22.60
C ALA A 172 -6.75 -7.90 -21.72
N LEU A 173 -7.04 -8.08 -20.43
CA LEU A 173 -6.13 -8.79 -19.53
C LEU A 173 -6.03 -10.25 -19.96
N ASP A 174 -4.80 -10.74 -20.04
CA ASP A 174 -4.52 -12.11 -20.41
C ASP A 174 -4.41 -12.98 -19.14
N ASN A 175 -5.55 -13.21 -18.50
CA ASN A 175 -5.63 -13.84 -17.17
C ASN A 175 -5.38 -15.35 -17.18
N GLY A 176 -5.44 -16.02 -18.32
CA GLY A 176 -5.46 -17.49 -18.35
C GLY A 176 -4.38 -18.10 -19.21
N GLU A 177 -4.10 -17.53 -20.36
CA GLU A 177 -3.24 -18.16 -21.36
C GLU A 177 -1.76 -17.86 -21.19
N ARG A 178 -1.41 -16.62 -20.82
CA ARG A 178 -0.01 -16.18 -20.72
C ARG A 178 0.57 -16.25 -19.33
N LEU A 179 -0.13 -15.73 -18.33
CA LEU A 179 0.37 -15.66 -16.96
C LEU A 179 -0.14 -16.79 -16.07
N LYS A 180 -1.26 -17.44 -16.44
CA LYS A 180 -1.93 -18.46 -15.62
C LYS A 180 -2.09 -18.04 -14.14
N ALA A 181 -2.45 -16.76 -13.92
CA ALA A 181 -2.48 -16.15 -12.62
C ALA A 181 -3.75 -15.32 -12.42
N TYR A 182 -4.21 -15.23 -11.19
CA TYR A 182 -5.27 -14.30 -10.82
C TYR A 182 -4.75 -12.86 -10.98
N MET A 183 -5.36 -12.10 -11.88
CA MET A 183 -5.03 -10.71 -12.18
C MET A 183 -6.30 -9.89 -12.27
N VAL A 184 -6.40 -8.83 -11.45
CA VAL A 184 -7.62 -8.02 -11.29
C VAL A 184 -7.35 -6.53 -11.30
N VAL A 185 -6.21 -6.12 -11.82
CA VAL A 185 -5.92 -4.75 -12.22
C VAL A 185 -6.71 -4.36 -13.47
N GLY A 186 -6.80 -3.09 -13.79
CA GLY A 186 -7.48 -2.63 -15.02
C GLY A 186 -6.78 -3.08 -16.30
N PRO A 187 -7.46 -2.97 -17.45
CA PRO A 187 -6.92 -3.35 -18.76
C PRO A 187 -5.71 -2.49 -19.14
N GLY A 188 -4.97 -2.95 -20.13
CA GLY A 188 -4.04 -2.09 -20.86
C GLY A 188 -4.80 -1.11 -21.78
N ASP A 189 -4.09 -0.12 -22.28
CA ASP A 189 -4.63 0.91 -23.17
C ASP A 189 -4.10 0.71 -24.58
N GLN A 190 -4.99 0.58 -25.57
CA GLN A 190 -4.63 0.78 -26.96
C GLN A 190 -5.06 2.20 -27.36
N VAL A 191 -4.10 3.00 -27.87
CA VAL A 191 -4.35 4.37 -28.28
C VAL A 191 -4.03 4.53 -29.76
N ASP A 192 -5.03 4.96 -30.54
CA ASP A 192 -4.88 5.37 -31.94
C ASP A 192 -4.63 6.87 -32.01
N GLY A 193 -3.39 7.25 -32.32
CA GLY A 193 -2.95 8.63 -32.42
C GLY A 193 -3.69 9.44 -33.48
N LYS A 194 -4.21 8.80 -34.55
CA LYS A 194 -5.01 9.47 -35.56
C LYS A 194 -6.34 9.98 -35.04
N LEU A 195 -6.89 9.32 -34.02
CA LEU A 195 -8.18 9.66 -33.42
C LEU A 195 -8.04 10.49 -32.14
N TYR A 196 -6.80 10.61 -31.61
CA TYR A 196 -6.53 11.35 -30.40
C TYR A 196 -6.57 12.88 -30.67
N PRO A 197 -7.28 13.66 -29.85
CA PRO A 197 -7.37 15.11 -30.03
C PRO A 197 -6.13 15.81 -29.48
N TRP A 198 -5.01 15.71 -30.17
CA TRP A 198 -3.72 16.29 -29.74
C TRP A 198 -3.86 17.78 -29.37
N ASP A 199 -3.10 18.18 -28.34
CA ASP A 199 -3.08 19.53 -27.77
C ASP A 199 -4.44 20.00 -27.17
N TRP A 200 -5.36 19.07 -26.91
CA TRP A 200 -6.69 19.38 -26.40
C TRP A 200 -6.67 20.08 -25.03
N GLU A 201 -5.61 19.97 -24.27
CA GLU A 201 -5.41 20.60 -22.97
C GLU A 201 -4.88 22.03 -23.04
N THR A 202 -4.64 22.60 -24.25
CA THR A 202 -4.15 23.97 -24.45
C THR A 202 -5.26 24.94 -24.83
N LEU A 203 -5.00 26.25 -24.71
CA LEU A 203 -5.96 27.30 -25.06
C LEU A 203 -6.23 27.34 -26.56
N GLU A 204 -5.22 27.07 -27.38
CA GLU A 204 -5.26 27.18 -28.83
C GLU A 204 -6.11 26.10 -29.49
N TYR A 205 -6.46 25.03 -28.75
CA TYR A 205 -7.25 23.94 -29.31
C TYR A 205 -8.68 24.38 -29.63
N ASN A 206 -9.16 24.12 -30.83
CA ASN A 206 -10.52 24.40 -31.23
C ASN A 206 -11.51 23.32 -30.77
N ASP A 207 -12.28 23.61 -29.76
CA ASP A 207 -13.32 22.75 -29.21
C ASP A 207 -14.75 23.10 -29.64
N ALA A 208 -14.93 23.87 -30.70
CA ALA A 208 -16.27 24.30 -31.19
C ALA A 208 -17.19 23.12 -31.54
N SER A 209 -16.63 21.98 -31.94
CA SER A 209 -17.37 20.76 -32.26
C SER A 209 -17.67 19.86 -31.05
N TRP A 210 -17.25 20.26 -29.87
CA TRP A 210 -17.51 19.45 -28.65
C TRP A 210 -18.92 19.74 -28.10
N ASN A 211 -19.54 18.75 -27.49
CA ASN A 211 -20.83 18.93 -26.85
C ASN A 211 -20.69 19.72 -25.54
N ALA A 212 -21.76 20.41 -25.15
CA ALA A 212 -21.91 20.85 -23.79
C ALA A 212 -22.00 19.63 -22.86
N ALA A 213 -21.46 19.75 -21.67
CA ALA A 213 -21.62 18.70 -20.64
C ALA A 213 -23.08 18.65 -20.18
N GLU A 214 -23.49 17.48 -19.70
CA GLU A 214 -24.80 17.23 -19.11
C GLU A 214 -24.67 17.25 -17.56
N GLU A 215 -25.52 18.02 -16.91
CA GLU A 215 -25.61 18.08 -15.45
C GLU A 215 -26.37 16.85 -14.92
N LEU A 216 -25.83 16.22 -13.86
CA LEU A 216 -26.47 15.10 -13.19
C LEU A 216 -27.14 15.56 -11.88
N THR A 217 -26.36 15.90 -10.89
CA THR A 217 -26.83 16.31 -9.56
C THR A 217 -25.79 17.19 -8.87
N HIS A 218 -26.20 17.93 -7.88
CA HIS A 218 -25.28 18.66 -7.01
C HIS A 218 -24.49 17.68 -6.14
N PRO A 219 -23.16 17.82 -6.03
CA PRO A 219 -22.36 17.05 -5.10
C PRO A 219 -22.78 17.32 -3.64
N GLN A 220 -22.80 16.25 -2.84
CA GLN A 220 -23.25 16.34 -1.43
C GLN A 220 -22.19 15.69 -0.53
N PRO A 221 -21.79 16.37 0.55
CA PRO A 221 -20.80 15.84 1.49
C PRO A 221 -21.41 14.78 2.43
N VAL A 222 -20.56 14.01 3.09
CA VAL A 222 -20.96 13.08 4.15
C VAL A 222 -21.81 13.80 5.21
N GLY A 223 -22.94 13.18 5.56
CA GLY A 223 -23.87 13.73 6.57
C GLY A 223 -24.86 14.77 6.04
N TYR A 224 -24.93 15.00 4.73
CA TYR A 224 -25.88 15.90 4.10
C TYR A 224 -26.71 15.20 3.01
N GLY A 225 -28.00 15.60 2.92
CA GLY A 225 -28.90 15.08 1.89
C GLY A 225 -29.50 13.72 2.25
N THR A 226 -30.45 13.28 1.43
CA THR A 226 -31.24 12.05 1.64
C THR A 226 -31.13 11.06 0.48
N ASP A 227 -30.59 11.50 -0.66
CA ASP A 227 -30.51 10.71 -1.89
C ASP A 227 -29.25 11.12 -2.66
N ASN A 228 -28.15 10.44 -2.37
CA ASN A 228 -26.84 10.76 -2.91
C ASN A 228 -26.33 9.63 -3.81
N LEU A 229 -25.89 9.98 -5.03
CA LEU A 229 -25.21 9.05 -5.92
C LEU A 229 -23.77 8.79 -5.46
N TRP A 230 -23.10 9.81 -4.94
CA TRP A 230 -21.80 9.80 -4.30
C TRP A 230 -21.86 10.67 -3.06
N THR A 231 -21.35 10.17 -1.94
CA THR A 231 -21.22 10.95 -0.72
C THR A 231 -19.80 11.44 -0.55
N LEU A 232 -19.57 12.75 -0.73
CA LEU A 232 -18.22 13.30 -0.80
C LEU A 232 -17.54 13.41 0.56
N ALA A 233 -16.29 12.95 0.60
CA ALA A 233 -15.38 13.10 1.72
C ALA A 233 -14.06 13.76 1.27
N PRO A 234 -13.46 14.65 2.07
CA PRO A 234 -12.15 15.21 1.73
C PRO A 234 -11.07 14.12 1.79
N ARG A 235 -10.16 14.14 0.82
CA ARG A 235 -8.98 13.28 0.84
C ARG A 235 -8.16 13.54 2.11
N ASN A 236 -7.85 12.48 2.83
CA ASN A 236 -7.16 12.52 4.12
C ASN A 236 -5.68 12.06 4.04
N ILE A 237 -5.20 11.75 2.84
CA ILE A 237 -3.83 11.32 2.56
C ILE A 237 -3.19 12.26 1.52
N PRO A 238 -1.84 12.39 1.46
CA PRO A 238 -1.15 13.20 0.46
C PRO A 238 -1.45 12.75 -0.98
N LEU A 239 -1.28 13.67 -1.93
CA LEU A 239 -1.27 13.31 -3.35
C LEU A 239 -0.11 12.37 -3.65
N LEU A 240 -0.30 11.49 -4.63
CA LEU A 240 0.76 10.61 -5.11
C LEU A 240 1.88 11.44 -5.72
N LYS A 241 3.12 11.07 -5.44
CA LYS A 241 4.30 11.71 -6.01
C LYS A 241 4.60 11.12 -7.38
N GLU A 242 4.96 11.98 -8.34
CA GLU A 242 5.52 11.56 -9.62
C GLU A 242 6.96 12.07 -9.79
N SER A 243 7.83 11.24 -10.41
CA SER A 243 9.20 11.61 -10.72
C SER A 243 9.73 10.79 -11.90
N ILE A 244 10.58 11.41 -12.74
CA ILE A 244 11.18 10.73 -13.89
C ILE A 244 12.11 9.61 -13.39
N LEU A 245 11.96 8.44 -14.00
CA LEU A 245 12.78 7.26 -13.80
C LEU A 245 13.25 6.73 -15.17
N ARG A 246 14.55 6.82 -15.45
CA ARG A 246 15.15 6.34 -16.69
C ARG A 246 15.41 4.83 -16.63
N PHE A 247 15.30 4.17 -17.78
CA PHE A 247 15.76 2.78 -17.91
C PHE A 247 17.28 2.75 -17.94
N PRO A 248 17.93 1.98 -17.05
CA PRO A 248 19.39 1.92 -17.02
C PRO A 248 19.99 0.99 -18.07
N VAL A 249 19.25 -0.03 -18.56
CA VAL A 249 19.83 -1.10 -19.36
C VAL A 249 18.88 -1.61 -20.45
N ILE A 250 19.45 -1.83 -21.65
CA ILE A 250 18.86 -2.64 -22.71
C ILE A 250 19.46 -4.03 -22.60
N ARG A 251 18.64 -5.04 -22.40
CA ARG A 251 19.10 -6.42 -22.20
C ARG A 251 19.17 -7.22 -23.48
N ARG A 252 18.25 -6.96 -24.42
CA ARG A 252 18.15 -7.71 -25.67
C ARG A 252 17.51 -6.85 -26.74
N THR A 253 18.01 -6.95 -27.97
CA THR A 253 17.40 -6.36 -29.17
C THR A 253 17.47 -7.37 -30.31
N ASN A 254 16.52 -7.33 -31.23
CA ASN A 254 16.62 -7.98 -32.52
C ASN A 254 16.63 -6.92 -33.64
N SER A 255 17.22 -7.26 -34.75
CA SER A 255 17.18 -6.48 -36.01
C SER A 255 17.66 -5.01 -35.98
N ILE A 256 18.07 -4.49 -34.82
CA ILE A 256 18.52 -3.11 -34.65
C ILE A 256 19.60 -2.98 -33.57
N LYS A 257 20.54 -2.07 -33.77
CA LYS A 257 21.51 -1.66 -32.73
C LYS A 257 20.99 -0.40 -32.05
N VAL A 258 20.83 -0.45 -30.73
CA VAL A 258 20.37 0.69 -29.93
C VAL A 258 21.56 1.31 -29.21
N ASN A 259 21.77 2.61 -29.41
CA ASN A 259 22.78 3.37 -28.68
C ASN A 259 22.30 3.61 -27.25
N LYS A 260 23.22 3.51 -26.28
CA LYS A 260 22.92 3.79 -24.84
C LYS A 260 22.41 5.23 -24.60
N ASP A 261 22.79 6.19 -25.45
CA ASP A 261 22.33 7.57 -25.38
C ASP A 261 20.80 7.69 -25.57
N PHE A 262 20.15 6.72 -26.19
CA PHE A 262 18.68 6.64 -26.28
C PHE A 262 18.04 6.57 -24.87
N LEU A 263 18.57 5.75 -23.97
CA LEU A 263 18.03 5.60 -22.61
C LEU A 263 18.17 6.87 -21.76
N THR A 264 19.09 7.76 -22.15
CA THR A 264 19.28 9.06 -21.45
C THR A 264 18.44 10.18 -22.06
N GLY A 265 17.68 9.90 -23.13
CA GLY A 265 16.92 10.91 -23.88
C GLY A 265 17.78 11.88 -24.71
N LYS A 266 19.08 11.60 -24.84
CA LYS A 266 20.00 12.49 -25.59
C LYS A 266 19.98 12.24 -27.09
N ARG A 267 19.62 11.04 -27.51
CA ARG A 267 19.64 10.66 -28.93
C ARG A 267 18.44 9.79 -29.28
N PRO A 268 17.61 10.19 -30.24
CA PRO A 268 16.49 9.38 -30.69
C PRO A 268 16.97 8.12 -31.40
N LEU A 269 16.08 7.13 -31.45
CA LEU A 269 16.28 5.87 -32.14
C LEU A 269 15.37 5.81 -33.38
N THR A 270 15.95 5.70 -34.56
CA THR A 270 15.20 5.54 -35.83
C THR A 270 15.03 4.07 -36.15
N ILE A 271 13.81 3.64 -36.40
CA ILE A 271 13.44 2.32 -36.88
C ILE A 271 13.01 2.47 -38.33
N PRO A 272 13.69 1.81 -39.29
CA PRO A 272 13.33 1.91 -40.70
C PRO A 272 11.90 1.46 -41.01
N ALA A 273 11.37 1.83 -42.13
CA ALA A 273 10.10 1.36 -42.68
C ALA A 273 10.08 -0.17 -42.86
N ASN A 274 8.90 -0.77 -42.72
CA ASN A 274 8.64 -2.22 -42.95
C ASN A 274 9.52 -3.16 -42.11
N GLN A 275 9.81 -2.78 -40.87
CA GLN A 275 10.62 -3.58 -39.92
C GLN A 275 9.78 -4.13 -38.76
N ARG A 276 10.26 -5.26 -38.25
CA ARG A 276 9.82 -5.80 -36.94
C ARG A 276 10.99 -5.77 -35.97
N VAL A 277 10.86 -5.00 -34.93
CA VAL A 277 11.90 -4.76 -33.91
C VAL A 277 11.38 -5.11 -32.53
N SER A 278 12.20 -5.79 -31.74
CA SER A 278 11.94 -6.02 -30.32
C SER A 278 13.10 -5.45 -29.49
N ILE A 279 12.78 -4.74 -28.42
CA ILE A 279 13.74 -4.13 -27.48
C ILE A 279 13.31 -4.48 -26.06
N LEU A 280 14.13 -5.25 -25.35
CA LEU A 280 13.90 -5.58 -23.95
C LEU A 280 14.68 -4.62 -23.04
N LEU A 281 13.95 -3.82 -22.28
CA LEU A 281 14.45 -2.90 -21.28
C LEU A 281 14.37 -3.55 -19.89
N ASP A 282 15.40 -3.34 -19.05
CA ASP A 282 15.43 -3.79 -17.65
C ASP A 282 15.60 -2.56 -16.75
N GLN A 283 14.64 -2.34 -15.88
CA GLN A 283 14.69 -1.28 -14.86
C GLN A 283 15.69 -1.63 -13.74
N GLN A 284 16.22 -2.86 -13.73
CA GLN A 284 17.08 -3.45 -12.70
C GLN A 284 16.42 -3.61 -11.31
N SER A 285 15.26 -3.02 -11.12
CA SER A 285 14.42 -3.23 -9.94
C SER A 285 12.95 -3.15 -10.32
N MET A 286 12.10 -3.80 -9.53
CA MET A 286 10.66 -3.61 -9.64
C MET A 286 10.31 -2.13 -9.50
N THR A 287 9.33 -1.69 -10.27
CA THR A 287 8.91 -0.29 -10.27
C THR A 287 7.40 -0.17 -10.51
N ALA A 288 6.81 0.90 -9.98
CA ALA A 288 5.45 1.33 -10.28
C ALA A 288 5.55 2.71 -10.96
N ALA A 289 5.20 2.79 -12.23
CA ALA A 289 5.36 4.00 -13.02
C ALA A 289 4.32 4.09 -14.14
N TYR A 290 4.13 5.30 -14.66
CA TYR A 290 3.51 5.51 -15.96
C TYR A 290 4.63 5.49 -17.02
N PRO A 291 4.72 4.48 -17.89
CA PRO A 291 5.64 4.52 -19.01
C PRO A 291 5.23 5.64 -19.96
N GLU A 292 6.15 6.55 -20.26
CA GLU A 292 5.96 7.58 -21.26
C GLU A 292 6.85 7.29 -22.46
N LEU A 293 6.23 7.18 -23.63
CA LEU A 293 6.88 6.97 -24.91
C LEU A 293 6.61 8.17 -25.83
N ILE A 294 7.67 8.80 -26.34
CA ILE A 294 7.57 9.93 -27.27
C ILE A 294 8.08 9.49 -28.63
N VAL A 295 7.26 9.69 -29.66
CA VAL A 295 7.59 9.26 -31.03
C VAL A 295 7.32 10.34 -32.07
N SER A 296 7.96 10.20 -33.22
CA SER A 296 7.71 11.01 -34.42
C SER A 296 7.69 10.11 -35.65
N GLY A 297 6.90 10.46 -36.66
CA GLY A 297 6.75 9.63 -37.88
C GLY A 297 6.04 8.31 -37.62
N GLY A 298 6.31 7.31 -38.43
CA GLY A 298 5.81 5.95 -38.30
C GLY A 298 4.28 5.86 -38.35
N LYS A 299 3.63 6.56 -39.22
CA LYS A 299 2.16 6.58 -39.37
C LYS A 299 1.59 5.16 -39.45
N GLY A 300 0.69 4.81 -38.56
CA GLY A 300 0.04 3.50 -38.53
C GLY A 300 0.94 2.35 -38.04
N SER A 301 2.18 2.63 -37.63
CA SER A 301 3.04 1.65 -36.96
C SER A 301 2.39 1.15 -35.68
N ARG A 302 2.67 -0.10 -35.31
CA ARG A 302 2.15 -0.67 -34.06
C ARG A 302 3.26 -0.85 -33.04
N ILE A 303 3.15 -0.19 -31.90
CA ILE A 303 4.10 -0.28 -30.78
C ILE A 303 3.38 -0.96 -29.62
N LYS A 304 3.76 -2.20 -29.31
CA LYS A 304 3.27 -2.92 -28.12
C LYS A 304 4.31 -2.81 -27.03
N MET A 305 3.89 -2.41 -25.83
CA MET A 305 4.69 -2.33 -24.60
C MET A 305 4.21 -3.40 -23.65
N THR A 306 4.99 -4.44 -23.43
CA THR A 306 4.68 -5.54 -22.50
C THR A 306 5.44 -5.36 -21.20
N TYR A 307 4.77 -5.52 -20.05
CA TYR A 307 5.29 -5.32 -18.70
C TYR A 307 5.36 -6.62 -17.94
N SER A 308 6.46 -6.86 -17.22
CA SER A 308 6.60 -8.06 -16.41
C SER A 308 7.51 -7.86 -15.20
N GLU A 309 7.24 -8.58 -14.12
CA GLU A 309 8.11 -8.64 -12.94
C GLU A 309 9.40 -9.41 -13.24
N ALA A 310 9.27 -10.49 -14.02
CA ALA A 310 10.35 -11.39 -14.41
C ALA A 310 10.11 -11.94 -15.82
N LEU A 311 11.12 -12.58 -16.40
CA LEU A 311 10.96 -13.36 -17.62
C LEU A 311 10.71 -14.83 -17.29
N PHE A 312 10.09 -15.54 -18.22
CA PHE A 312 9.64 -16.93 -18.05
C PHE A 312 10.35 -17.87 -19.01
N ASP A 313 10.78 -19.03 -18.54
CA ASP A 313 11.26 -20.11 -19.36
C ASP A 313 10.10 -20.86 -20.07
N LYS A 314 10.43 -21.90 -20.83
CA LYS A 314 9.42 -22.69 -21.56
C LYS A 314 8.48 -23.49 -20.66
N GLN A 315 8.81 -23.67 -19.39
CA GLN A 315 8.01 -24.34 -18.36
C GLN A 315 7.25 -23.38 -17.47
N ASP A 316 7.22 -22.08 -17.83
CA ASP A 316 6.61 -21.00 -17.07
C ASP A 316 7.29 -20.70 -15.72
N ASN A 317 8.55 -21.11 -15.52
CA ASN A 317 9.30 -20.76 -14.33
C ASN A 317 10.03 -19.42 -14.51
N LYS A 318 10.04 -18.62 -13.44
CA LYS A 318 10.80 -17.36 -13.39
C LYS A 318 12.30 -17.62 -13.17
N GLY A 319 12.66 -18.59 -12.31
CA GLY A 319 14.05 -18.87 -11.92
C GLY A 319 14.78 -17.63 -11.40
N ASN A 320 16.08 -17.51 -11.66
CA ASN A 320 16.81 -16.29 -11.28
C ASN A 320 16.32 -15.09 -12.12
N ARG A 321 15.94 -14.01 -11.43
CA ARG A 321 15.31 -12.81 -12.05
C ARG A 321 16.27 -11.99 -12.89
N ASN A 322 17.57 -12.21 -12.77
CA ASN A 322 18.60 -11.55 -13.58
C ASN A 322 18.88 -12.27 -14.90
N GLU A 323 18.47 -13.52 -15.05
CA GLU A 323 18.69 -14.33 -16.23
C GLU A 323 17.62 -14.04 -17.29
N ILE A 324 18.08 -13.80 -18.52
CA ILE A 324 17.20 -13.50 -19.65
C ILE A 324 17.32 -14.55 -20.79
N ASP A 325 18.37 -15.37 -20.79
CA ASP A 325 18.64 -16.32 -21.87
C ASP A 325 17.58 -17.42 -21.89
N ALA A 326 17.10 -17.73 -23.11
CA ALA A 326 16.02 -18.68 -23.34
C ALA A 326 14.70 -18.37 -22.61
N LYS A 327 14.53 -17.14 -22.11
CA LYS A 327 13.30 -16.67 -21.46
C LYS A 327 12.57 -15.65 -22.34
N GLU A 328 11.25 -15.63 -22.21
CA GLU A 328 10.36 -14.67 -22.87
C GLU A 328 9.60 -13.81 -21.86
N ILE A 329 9.12 -12.65 -22.30
CA ILE A 329 8.28 -11.80 -21.51
C ILE A 329 6.82 -12.21 -21.62
N LYS A 330 6.13 -12.31 -20.48
CA LYS A 330 4.70 -12.54 -20.38
C LYS A 330 4.12 -11.49 -19.42
N GLY A 331 3.00 -10.88 -19.77
CA GLY A 331 2.41 -9.88 -18.89
C GLY A 331 1.40 -8.97 -19.54
N ASN A 332 0.89 -8.04 -18.74
CA ASN A 332 -0.01 -6.97 -19.19
C ASN A 332 0.71 -6.08 -20.22
N TYR A 333 -0.05 -5.42 -21.11
CA TYR A 333 0.54 -4.64 -22.18
C TYR A 333 -0.34 -3.46 -22.60
N ASP A 334 0.30 -2.44 -23.18
CA ASP A 334 -0.32 -1.33 -23.86
C ASP A 334 0.07 -1.33 -25.34
N ILE A 335 -0.72 -0.64 -26.19
CA ILE A 335 -0.46 -0.49 -27.61
C ILE A 335 -0.60 0.99 -27.98
N PHE A 336 0.37 1.50 -28.70
CA PHE A 336 0.30 2.84 -29.31
C PHE A 336 0.43 2.74 -30.84
N ILE A 337 -0.46 3.45 -31.55
CA ILE A 337 -0.47 3.56 -33.01
C ILE A 337 -0.28 5.03 -33.37
N PRO A 338 0.93 5.48 -33.78
CA PRO A 338 1.21 6.88 -34.12
C PRO A 338 0.44 7.35 -35.37
N ASP A 339 0.12 8.66 -35.40
CA ASP A 339 -0.51 9.34 -36.56
C ASP A 339 0.49 9.79 -37.65
N GLY A 340 1.79 9.70 -37.37
CA GLY A 340 2.87 10.11 -38.24
C GLY A 340 3.43 11.51 -38.00
N GLU A 341 2.81 12.25 -37.08
CA GLU A 341 3.26 13.61 -36.73
C GLU A 341 4.42 13.59 -35.72
N GLY A 342 4.94 14.75 -35.35
CA GLY A 342 6.10 14.90 -34.48
C GLY A 342 5.75 14.91 -32.99
N ASN A 343 6.65 14.36 -32.18
CA ASN A 343 6.61 14.44 -30.72
C ASN A 343 5.29 13.93 -30.06
N ARG A 344 4.67 12.90 -30.63
CA ARG A 344 3.48 12.29 -30.06
C ARG A 344 3.82 11.51 -28.81
N LYS A 345 3.19 11.87 -27.68
CA LYS A 345 3.44 11.26 -26.37
C LYS A 345 2.33 10.29 -26.00
N PHE A 346 2.68 9.02 -25.84
CA PHE A 346 1.84 8.02 -25.20
C PHE A 346 2.13 7.95 -23.71
N ARG A 347 1.08 7.90 -22.89
CA ARG A 347 1.11 7.60 -21.47
C ARG A 347 -0.16 6.80 -21.13
N PRO A 348 -0.08 5.65 -20.42
CA PRO A 348 -1.27 4.89 -20.05
C PRO A 348 -2.14 5.67 -19.04
N LEU A 349 -3.43 5.29 -18.96
CA LEU A 349 -4.39 5.90 -18.04
C LEU A 349 -4.04 5.61 -16.58
N TRP A 350 -3.53 4.41 -16.30
CA TRP A 350 -3.12 4.00 -14.97
C TRP A 350 -1.67 3.50 -14.97
N PHE A 351 -0.99 3.56 -13.82
CA PHE A 351 0.41 3.12 -13.72
C PHE A 351 0.55 1.61 -13.99
N ARG A 352 1.73 1.22 -14.44
CA ARG A 352 2.16 -0.16 -14.63
C ARG A 352 3.20 -0.51 -13.58
N ALA A 353 3.18 -1.76 -13.12
CA ALA A 353 4.26 -2.30 -12.32
C ALA A 353 5.10 -3.24 -13.17
N TYR A 354 6.41 -3.14 -13.09
CA TYR A 354 7.32 -3.93 -13.92
C TYR A 354 8.76 -3.83 -13.45
N ARG A 355 9.54 -4.85 -13.73
CA ARG A 355 10.99 -4.77 -13.83
C ARG A 355 11.42 -4.75 -15.28
N TYR A 356 10.81 -5.59 -16.10
CA TYR A 356 11.08 -5.69 -17.54
C TYR A 356 9.97 -5.03 -18.35
N LEU A 357 10.38 -4.25 -19.35
CA LEU A 357 9.50 -3.68 -20.35
C LEU A 357 10.03 -4.07 -21.73
N GLN A 358 9.20 -4.71 -22.56
CA GLN A 358 9.54 -5.02 -23.93
C GLN A 358 8.73 -4.17 -24.88
N LEU A 359 9.43 -3.52 -25.83
CA LEU A 359 8.83 -2.87 -26.98
C LEU A 359 8.85 -3.85 -28.14
N ASP A 360 7.68 -4.22 -28.67
CA ASP A 360 7.52 -4.93 -29.92
C ASP A 360 6.92 -3.98 -30.95
N ILE A 361 7.70 -3.64 -31.95
CA ILE A 361 7.41 -2.57 -32.91
C ILE A 361 7.31 -3.15 -34.31
N MET A 362 6.23 -2.79 -34.99
CA MET A 362 6.03 -3.10 -36.40
C MET A 362 5.77 -1.80 -37.14
N THR A 363 6.75 -1.37 -37.96
CA THR A 363 6.65 -0.16 -38.78
C THR A 363 5.94 -0.47 -40.10
N THR A 364 5.27 0.54 -40.63
CA THR A 364 4.64 0.57 -41.94
C THR A 364 5.63 1.17 -42.98
N ASP A 365 5.11 1.79 -44.05
CA ASP A 365 5.92 2.40 -45.11
C ASP A 365 6.72 3.62 -44.66
N ASP A 366 6.37 4.19 -43.48
CA ASP A 366 7.07 5.33 -42.90
C ASP A 366 8.05 4.86 -41.80
N PRO A 367 9.27 5.41 -41.74
CA PRO A 367 10.18 5.15 -40.63
C PRO A 367 9.63 5.79 -39.34
N LEU A 368 9.84 5.08 -38.22
CA LEU A 368 9.44 5.53 -36.89
C LEU A 368 10.67 6.04 -36.13
N ILE A 369 10.54 7.19 -35.49
CA ILE A 369 11.55 7.74 -34.59
C ILE A 369 11.04 7.63 -33.17
N LEU A 370 11.70 6.83 -32.33
CA LEU A 370 11.52 6.85 -30.88
C LEU A 370 12.36 8.01 -30.35
N ASN A 371 11.70 9.12 -29.99
CA ASN A 371 12.36 10.32 -29.44
C ASN A 371 12.86 10.06 -28.03
N ASP A 372 12.03 9.44 -27.17
CA ASP A 372 12.36 9.16 -25.81
C ASP A 372 11.48 8.03 -25.22
N ILE A 373 11.98 7.36 -24.17
CA ILE A 373 11.21 6.45 -23.30
C ILE A 373 11.71 6.54 -21.87
N TYR A 374 10.78 6.71 -20.93
CA TYR A 374 11.06 6.72 -19.48
C TYR A 374 9.80 6.35 -18.69
N GLY A 375 9.96 6.05 -17.40
CA GLY A 375 8.86 5.89 -16.44
C GLY A 375 8.64 7.18 -15.65
N MET A 376 7.39 7.58 -15.44
CA MET A 376 7.03 8.50 -14.37
C MET A 376 6.72 7.66 -13.14
N LYS A 377 7.75 7.41 -12.30
CA LYS A 377 7.59 6.66 -11.04
C LYS A 377 6.52 7.30 -10.18
N THR A 378 5.59 6.51 -9.66
CA THR A 378 4.50 6.99 -8.81
C THR A 378 4.37 6.16 -7.54
N GLY A 379 3.77 6.73 -6.51
CA GLY A 379 3.46 6.08 -5.24
C GLY A 379 3.19 7.08 -4.12
N TYR A 380 2.79 6.57 -2.99
CA TYR A 380 2.61 7.35 -1.78
C TYR A 380 3.96 7.98 -1.35
N PRO A 381 4.01 9.25 -0.91
CA PRO A 381 5.26 9.93 -0.62
C PRO A 381 5.86 9.56 0.75
N LEU A 382 5.97 8.26 1.03
CA LEU A 382 6.63 7.76 2.23
C LEU A 382 8.09 8.23 2.27
N LYS A 383 8.53 8.66 3.45
CA LYS A 383 9.91 9.08 3.71
C LYS A 383 10.56 8.12 4.69
N MET A 384 11.77 7.67 4.39
CA MET A 384 12.55 6.90 5.35
C MET A 384 13.06 7.86 6.44
N ASN A 385 12.53 7.73 7.65
CA ASN A 385 12.93 8.48 8.84
C ASN A 385 13.66 7.60 9.87
N ALA A 386 13.69 6.30 9.62
CA ALA A 386 14.42 5.31 10.41
C ALA A 386 15.76 4.95 9.79
N SER A 387 16.58 4.27 10.55
CA SER A 387 17.83 3.65 10.06
C SER A 387 18.09 2.35 10.80
N PHE A 388 18.73 1.42 10.11
CA PHE A 388 19.21 0.17 10.68
C PHE A 388 20.56 -0.19 10.07
N SER A 389 21.49 -0.66 10.90
CA SER A 389 22.76 -1.27 10.44
C SER A 389 23.24 -2.31 11.44
N SER A 390 24.03 -3.26 10.96
CA SER A 390 24.63 -4.31 11.76
C SER A 390 25.98 -4.76 11.18
N ASN A 391 26.69 -5.64 11.89
CA ASN A 391 27.89 -6.29 11.37
C ASN A 391 27.62 -7.37 10.31
N ASP A 392 26.35 -7.67 9.95
CA ASP A 392 25.96 -8.55 8.84
C ASP A 392 25.44 -7.71 7.65
N PRO A 393 26.23 -7.59 6.55
CA PRO A 393 25.82 -6.82 5.37
C PRO A 393 24.53 -7.32 4.71
N SER A 394 24.20 -8.62 4.84
CA SER A 394 22.99 -9.17 4.24
C SER A 394 21.70 -8.54 4.82
N LEU A 395 21.73 -8.12 6.08
CA LEU A 395 20.59 -7.45 6.71
C LEU A 395 20.39 -6.04 6.12
N GLN A 396 21.45 -5.37 5.71
CA GLN A 396 21.33 -4.08 5.04
C GLN A 396 20.65 -4.20 3.67
N GLU A 397 20.93 -5.29 2.94
CA GLU A 397 20.25 -5.54 1.66
C GLU A 397 18.78 -5.94 1.88
N ILE A 398 18.48 -6.76 2.91
CA ILE A 398 17.08 -7.08 3.28
C ILE A 398 16.31 -5.79 3.63
N TRP A 399 16.89 -4.89 4.43
CA TRP A 399 16.30 -3.60 4.77
C TRP A 399 15.97 -2.74 3.55
N LYS A 400 16.89 -2.62 2.60
CA LYS A 400 16.68 -1.84 1.37
C LYS A 400 15.58 -2.43 0.50
N VAL A 401 15.59 -3.76 0.31
CA VAL A 401 14.61 -4.45 -0.54
C VAL A 401 13.24 -4.47 0.12
N GLY A 402 13.17 -4.64 1.44
CA GLY A 402 11.93 -4.55 2.22
C GLY A 402 11.30 -3.16 2.12
N TRP A 403 12.07 -2.12 2.32
CA TRP A 403 11.59 -0.74 2.16
C TRP A 403 11.11 -0.46 0.73
N HIS A 404 11.84 -0.93 -0.26
CA HIS A 404 11.43 -0.78 -1.66
C HIS A 404 10.11 -1.49 -1.94
N THR A 405 9.93 -2.72 -1.42
CA THR A 405 8.69 -3.47 -1.51
C THR A 405 7.52 -2.71 -0.87
N ALA A 406 7.71 -2.20 0.36
CA ALA A 406 6.69 -1.44 1.08
C ALA A 406 6.30 -0.16 0.32
N GLN A 407 7.26 0.55 -0.29
CA GLN A 407 6.99 1.74 -1.10
C GLN A 407 6.16 1.44 -2.35
N LEU A 408 6.43 0.33 -3.05
CA LEU A 408 5.70 -0.05 -4.26
C LEU A 408 4.27 -0.52 -3.95
N CYS A 409 4.03 -0.99 -2.73
CA CYS A 409 2.72 -1.40 -2.24
C CYS A 409 1.99 -0.30 -1.46
N ALA A 410 2.42 0.96 -1.59
CA ALA A 410 1.79 2.13 -0.97
C ALA A 410 1.41 3.16 -2.05
N GLY A 411 0.11 3.38 -2.20
CA GLY A 411 -0.47 4.33 -3.15
C GLY A 411 -1.54 5.21 -2.50
N ASP A 412 -2.69 5.32 -3.12
CA ASP A 412 -3.88 5.94 -2.55
C ASP A 412 -4.57 5.06 -1.49
N MET A 413 -4.07 3.88 -1.29
CA MET A 413 -4.30 2.91 -0.21
C MET A 413 -3.09 1.97 -0.15
N TYR A 414 -3.04 1.05 0.81
CA TYR A 414 -2.10 -0.06 0.73
C TYR A 414 -2.49 -1.02 -0.39
N TYR A 415 -1.52 -1.70 -0.97
CA TYR A 415 -1.70 -2.75 -1.98
C TYR A 415 -1.06 -4.04 -1.45
N ASP A 416 -1.70 -5.18 -1.69
CA ASP A 416 -1.07 -6.49 -1.54
C ASP A 416 0.13 -6.62 -2.49
N THR A 417 -0.11 -6.35 -3.77
CA THR A 417 0.88 -6.33 -4.85
C THR A 417 0.58 -5.22 -5.86
N PRO A 418 1.58 -4.55 -6.43
CA PRO A 418 1.33 -3.51 -7.42
C PRO A 418 1.08 -4.06 -8.84
N TYR A 419 1.42 -5.34 -9.11
CA TYR A 419 1.36 -5.92 -10.45
C TYR A 419 0.06 -6.67 -10.74
N TYR A 420 -0.40 -7.55 -9.83
CA TYR A 420 -1.51 -8.46 -10.09
C TYR A 420 -2.87 -7.93 -9.64
N GLU A 421 -2.95 -7.29 -8.48
CA GLU A 421 -4.23 -7.02 -7.84
C GLU A 421 -4.44 -5.55 -7.46
N GLN A 422 -3.47 -4.89 -6.84
CA GLN A 422 -3.59 -3.53 -6.29
C GLN A 422 -4.77 -3.41 -5.32
N LEU A 423 -4.99 -4.46 -4.49
CA LEU A 423 -6.07 -4.58 -3.53
C LEU A 423 -5.57 -4.33 -2.10
N GLN A 424 -6.39 -3.69 -1.28
CA GLN A 424 -6.11 -3.48 0.13
C GLN A 424 -6.73 -4.62 0.95
N TYR A 425 -5.93 -5.64 1.27
CA TYR A 425 -6.32 -6.71 2.18
C TYR A 425 -5.99 -6.35 3.63
N THR A 426 -6.84 -6.79 4.59
CA THR A 426 -6.64 -6.43 6.01
C THR A 426 -5.38 -7.06 6.61
N GLY A 427 -5.12 -8.33 6.27
CA GLY A 427 -3.93 -9.04 6.78
C GLY A 427 -2.63 -8.38 6.34
N ASP A 428 -2.54 -8.02 5.06
CA ASP A 428 -1.42 -7.27 4.47
C ASP A 428 -1.28 -5.89 5.10
N SER A 429 -2.39 -5.15 5.16
CA SER A 429 -2.42 -3.76 5.63
C SER A 429 -1.94 -3.63 7.08
N ARG A 430 -2.21 -4.62 7.95
CA ARG A 430 -1.71 -4.63 9.32
C ARG A 430 -0.18 -4.59 9.36
N ILE A 431 0.47 -5.43 8.57
CA ILE A 431 1.94 -5.51 8.52
C ILE A 431 2.53 -4.26 7.86
N GLN A 432 1.95 -3.82 6.74
CA GLN A 432 2.36 -2.60 6.04
C GLN A 432 2.23 -1.35 6.92
N ALA A 433 1.18 -1.27 7.72
CA ALA A 433 0.96 -0.17 8.66
C ALA A 433 2.07 -0.12 9.72
N LEU A 434 2.42 -1.25 10.31
CA LEU A 434 3.53 -1.34 11.27
C LEU A 434 4.88 -0.95 10.63
N ILE A 435 5.14 -1.39 9.39
CA ILE A 435 6.32 -0.95 8.64
C ILE A 435 6.30 0.56 8.46
N SER A 436 5.17 1.15 8.04
CA SER A 436 5.04 2.60 7.85
C SER A 436 5.29 3.38 9.13
N LEU A 437 4.76 2.90 10.26
CA LEU A 437 4.97 3.53 11.58
C LEU A 437 6.44 3.49 12.00
N TYR A 438 7.11 2.35 11.83
CA TYR A 438 8.49 2.16 12.28
C TYR A 438 9.52 2.84 11.38
N THR A 439 9.31 2.80 10.07
CA THR A 439 10.28 3.32 9.09
C THR A 439 10.07 4.78 8.76
N SER A 440 8.82 5.21 8.63
CA SER A 440 8.44 6.56 8.21
C SER A 440 7.89 7.43 9.36
N GLY A 441 7.16 6.84 10.27
CA GLY A 441 6.35 7.55 11.26
C GLY A 441 5.05 8.13 10.71
N ASP A 442 4.75 7.92 9.42
CA ASP A 442 3.52 8.37 8.78
C ASP A 442 2.39 7.35 9.02
N ASP A 443 1.34 7.78 9.70
CA ASP A 443 0.21 6.94 10.08
C ASP A 443 -1.05 7.15 9.22
N ARG A 444 -1.01 8.07 8.24
CA ARG A 444 -2.20 8.47 7.48
C ARG A 444 -2.78 7.34 6.63
N LEU A 445 -1.92 6.50 6.01
CA LEU A 445 -2.41 5.31 5.29
C LEU A 445 -2.99 4.27 6.25
N MET A 446 -2.41 4.09 7.45
CA MET A 446 -2.97 3.21 8.47
C MET A 446 -4.34 3.68 8.92
N ARG A 447 -4.49 4.98 9.19
CA ARG A 447 -5.79 5.59 9.55
C ARG A 447 -6.82 5.37 8.45
N LYS A 448 -6.42 5.61 7.20
CA LYS A 448 -7.30 5.36 6.04
C LYS A 448 -7.70 3.90 5.96
N ALA A 449 -6.76 2.95 6.08
CA ALA A 449 -7.05 1.53 6.03
C ALA A 449 -8.00 1.08 7.15
N ILE A 450 -7.79 1.54 8.39
CA ILE A 450 -8.71 1.27 9.51
C ILE A 450 -10.12 1.77 9.20
N LEU A 451 -10.26 2.99 8.64
CA LEU A 451 -11.55 3.56 8.25
C LEU A 451 -12.17 2.83 7.06
N ASP A 452 -11.39 2.52 6.03
CA ASP A 452 -11.88 1.77 4.87
C ASP A 452 -12.49 0.41 5.32
N PHE A 453 -11.80 -0.35 6.16
CA PHE A 453 -12.34 -1.60 6.69
C PHE A 453 -13.52 -1.38 7.63
N TYR A 454 -13.53 -0.32 8.44
CA TYR A 454 -14.70 0.06 9.25
C TYR A 454 -15.94 0.29 8.37
N HIS A 455 -15.79 1.00 7.26
CA HIS A 455 -16.87 1.28 6.31
C HIS A 455 -17.29 0.03 5.51
N SER A 456 -16.42 -0.96 5.39
CA SER A 456 -16.70 -2.22 4.67
C SER A 456 -17.58 -3.20 5.43
N ARG A 457 -17.95 -2.91 6.69
CA ARG A 457 -18.65 -3.86 7.56
C ARG A 457 -19.96 -4.33 6.95
N THR A 458 -20.18 -5.63 7.09
CA THR A 458 -21.44 -6.27 6.70
C THR A 458 -22.48 -6.14 7.83
N PRO A 459 -23.76 -6.37 7.54
CA PRO A 459 -24.77 -6.43 8.60
C PRO A 459 -24.52 -7.48 9.68
N GLU A 460 -23.66 -8.46 9.41
CA GLU A 460 -23.25 -9.49 10.38
C GLU A 460 -22.17 -9.00 11.37
N GLY A 461 -21.59 -7.82 11.13
CA GLY A 461 -20.50 -7.23 11.95
C GLY A 461 -19.08 -7.52 11.45
N LEU A 462 -18.88 -8.38 10.45
CA LEU A 462 -17.57 -8.63 9.85
C LEU A 462 -17.15 -7.51 8.90
N THR A 463 -15.85 -7.23 8.81
CA THR A 463 -15.27 -6.43 7.74
C THR A 463 -15.15 -7.27 6.46
N GLN A 464 -15.12 -6.63 5.29
CA GLN A 464 -14.65 -7.31 4.11
C GLN A 464 -13.16 -7.61 4.22
N GLY A 465 -12.71 -8.71 3.61
CA GLY A 465 -11.30 -9.11 3.63
C GLY A 465 -10.40 -8.17 2.83
N ARG A 466 -10.99 -7.47 1.85
CA ARG A 466 -10.34 -6.44 1.02
C ARG A 466 -11.30 -5.29 0.73
N TYR A 467 -10.82 -4.05 0.83
CA TYR A 467 -11.67 -2.88 0.60
C TYR A 467 -10.83 -1.61 0.36
N PRO A 468 -11.26 -0.65 -0.54
CA PRO A 468 -12.47 -0.69 -1.37
C PRO A 468 -12.45 -1.81 -2.42
N SER A 469 -13.65 -2.33 -2.74
CA SER A 469 -13.78 -3.41 -3.71
C SER A 469 -15.17 -3.38 -4.37
N ASN A 470 -15.23 -3.63 -5.69
CA ASN A 470 -16.48 -3.78 -6.42
C ASN A 470 -17.06 -5.21 -6.34
N ARG A 471 -16.41 -6.11 -5.60
CA ARG A 471 -16.83 -7.48 -5.37
C ARG A 471 -16.74 -7.81 -3.90
N LEU A 472 -17.83 -8.27 -3.33
CA LEU A 472 -17.87 -8.72 -1.94
C LEU A 472 -16.89 -9.89 -1.74
N GLN A 473 -16.04 -9.78 -0.73
CA GLN A 473 -15.21 -10.87 -0.24
C GLN A 473 -15.07 -10.75 1.27
N ILE A 474 -15.47 -11.79 1.98
CA ILE A 474 -15.39 -11.85 3.45
C ILE A 474 -14.37 -12.90 3.84
N ILE A 475 -13.43 -12.49 4.69
CA ILE A 475 -12.41 -13.35 5.28
C ILE A 475 -12.50 -13.13 6.80
N PRO A 476 -13.20 -14.00 7.55
CA PRO A 476 -13.43 -13.80 8.97
C PRO A 476 -12.14 -13.58 9.78
N THR A 477 -11.10 -14.35 9.50
CA THR A 477 -9.78 -14.21 10.14
C THR A 477 -9.18 -12.81 9.95
N PHE A 478 -9.49 -12.14 8.82
CA PHE A 478 -9.04 -10.78 8.53
C PHE A 478 -9.82 -9.72 9.32
N SER A 479 -11.07 -9.99 9.71
CA SER A 479 -11.80 -9.11 10.63
C SER A 479 -11.15 -9.08 12.02
N LEU A 480 -10.55 -10.20 12.45
CA LEU A 480 -9.75 -10.24 13.69
C LEU A 480 -8.48 -9.39 13.55
N PHE A 481 -7.84 -9.40 12.39
CA PHE A 481 -6.67 -8.54 12.14
C PHE A 481 -7.03 -7.05 12.06
N TRP A 482 -8.25 -6.68 11.66
CA TRP A 482 -8.72 -5.30 11.75
C TRP A 482 -8.77 -4.82 13.21
N VAL A 483 -9.29 -5.63 14.13
CA VAL A 483 -9.26 -5.32 15.58
C VAL A 483 -7.82 -5.17 16.06
N SER A 484 -6.94 -6.11 15.65
CA SER A 484 -5.52 -6.04 15.99
C SER A 484 -4.84 -4.77 15.43
N MET A 485 -5.21 -4.33 14.22
CA MET A 485 -4.67 -3.10 13.62
C MET A 485 -5.08 -1.84 14.40
N ILE A 486 -6.30 -1.80 14.94
CA ILE A 486 -6.74 -0.71 15.83
C ILE A 486 -5.94 -0.72 17.14
N HIS A 487 -5.71 -1.90 17.72
CA HIS A 487 -4.88 -2.05 18.91
C HIS A 487 -3.43 -1.62 18.63
N ASP A 488 -2.84 -2.05 17.50
CA ASP A 488 -1.50 -1.62 17.07
C ASP A 488 -1.44 -0.09 16.92
N TYR A 489 -2.47 0.53 16.34
CA TYR A 489 -2.56 1.99 16.22
C TYR A 489 -2.56 2.67 17.60
N TRP A 490 -3.40 2.19 18.52
CA TRP A 490 -3.49 2.72 19.88
C TRP A 490 -2.16 2.62 20.64
N MET A 491 -1.46 1.51 20.52
CA MET A 491 -0.14 1.33 21.13
C MET A 491 0.91 2.31 20.58
N HIS A 492 0.83 2.66 19.29
CA HIS A 492 1.85 3.46 18.62
C HIS A 492 1.49 4.94 18.46
N ARG A 493 0.24 5.33 18.64
CA ARG A 493 -0.26 6.71 18.43
C ARG A 493 -1.15 7.16 19.57
N HIS A 494 -1.05 8.45 19.87
CA HIS A 494 -1.83 9.08 20.95
C HIS A 494 -3.04 9.84 20.36
N ASP A 495 -4.03 9.07 19.88
CA ASP A 495 -5.29 9.62 19.36
C ASP A 495 -6.46 8.76 19.87
N ASP A 496 -6.79 8.96 21.13
CA ASP A 496 -7.84 8.21 21.81
C ASP A 496 -9.22 8.43 21.18
N ALA A 497 -9.48 9.63 20.63
CA ALA A 497 -10.76 9.93 19.97
C ALA A 497 -10.94 9.09 18.71
N PHE A 498 -9.86 8.92 17.92
CA PHE A 498 -9.88 8.07 16.74
C PHE A 498 -10.11 6.60 17.09
N VAL A 499 -9.50 6.09 18.15
CA VAL A 499 -9.65 4.69 18.55
C VAL A 499 -11.02 4.41 19.15
N LYS A 500 -11.50 5.29 20.02
CA LYS A 500 -12.75 5.12 20.76
C LYS A 500 -13.98 4.93 19.84
N GLN A 501 -14.00 5.57 18.68
CA GLN A 501 -15.12 5.46 17.74
C GLN A 501 -15.37 4.02 17.23
N PHE A 502 -14.35 3.15 17.27
CA PHE A 502 -14.43 1.78 16.75
C PHE A 502 -14.89 0.75 17.79
N LEU A 503 -14.97 1.10 19.07
CA LEU A 503 -15.31 0.13 20.12
C LEU A 503 -16.64 -0.60 19.88
N PRO A 504 -17.75 0.05 19.43
CA PRO A 504 -18.97 -0.68 19.11
C PRO A 504 -18.78 -1.69 17.98
N ALA A 505 -18.05 -1.32 16.95
CA ALA A 505 -17.79 -2.21 15.82
C ALA A 505 -16.83 -3.37 16.17
N ILE A 506 -15.87 -3.14 17.05
CA ILE A 506 -15.03 -4.21 17.61
C ILE A 506 -15.91 -5.22 18.35
N HIS A 507 -16.82 -4.75 19.19
CA HIS A 507 -17.77 -5.63 19.90
C HIS A 507 -18.60 -6.47 18.92
N GLU A 508 -19.23 -5.85 17.92
CA GLU A 508 -20.02 -6.56 16.91
C GLU A 508 -19.21 -7.62 16.16
N THR A 509 -17.98 -7.29 15.79
CA THR A 509 -17.07 -8.26 15.14
C THR A 509 -16.77 -9.46 16.06
N LEU A 510 -16.48 -9.22 17.32
CA LEU A 510 -16.19 -10.30 18.28
C LEU A 510 -17.42 -11.14 18.58
N GLU A 511 -18.60 -10.54 18.65
CA GLU A 511 -19.87 -11.25 18.85
C GLU A 511 -20.20 -12.21 17.70
N TRP A 512 -19.81 -11.87 16.46
CA TRP A 512 -19.96 -12.81 15.34
C TRP A 512 -19.24 -14.14 15.59
N PHE A 513 -18.02 -14.09 16.15
CA PHE A 513 -17.25 -15.28 16.52
C PHE A 513 -17.83 -15.95 17.78
N HIS A 514 -18.20 -15.17 18.80
CA HIS A 514 -18.78 -15.68 20.04
C HIS A 514 -20.02 -16.55 19.78
N ASN A 515 -20.92 -16.07 18.92
CA ASN A 515 -22.13 -16.78 18.55
C ASN A 515 -21.89 -18.09 17.77
N ARG A 516 -20.64 -18.38 17.41
CA ARG A 516 -20.19 -19.60 16.72
C ARG A 516 -19.31 -20.49 17.57
N VAL A 517 -19.17 -20.22 18.86
CA VAL A 517 -18.46 -21.11 19.79
C VAL A 517 -19.25 -22.39 20.01
N ASP A 518 -18.64 -23.54 19.76
CA ASP A 518 -19.21 -24.86 20.04
C ASP A 518 -19.42 -25.03 21.56
N GLN A 519 -20.65 -25.24 21.99
CA GLN A 519 -20.99 -25.27 23.40
C GLN A 519 -20.43 -26.49 24.14
N LYS A 520 -20.05 -27.56 23.44
CA LYS A 520 -19.48 -28.78 24.01
C LYS A 520 -17.95 -28.68 24.14
N LYS A 521 -17.28 -28.30 23.08
CA LYS A 521 -15.82 -28.23 23.02
C LYS A 521 -15.28 -26.88 23.45
N LYS A 522 -16.12 -25.83 23.49
CA LYS A 522 -15.70 -24.46 23.82
C LYS A 522 -14.55 -23.98 22.90
N MET A 523 -14.59 -24.38 21.64
CA MET A 523 -13.78 -23.93 20.53
C MET A 523 -14.71 -23.31 19.48
N LEU A 524 -14.16 -22.61 18.48
CA LEU A 524 -14.99 -22.11 17.39
C LEU A 524 -15.59 -23.28 16.60
N GLY A 525 -16.91 -23.29 16.46
CA GLY A 525 -17.64 -24.20 15.60
C GLY A 525 -17.44 -23.92 14.12
N PRO A 526 -18.28 -24.48 13.23
CA PRO A 526 -18.20 -24.23 11.78
C PRO A 526 -18.28 -22.75 11.45
N LEU A 527 -17.39 -22.26 10.60
CA LEU A 527 -17.36 -20.88 10.13
C LEU A 527 -17.75 -20.81 8.66
N THR A 528 -18.58 -19.84 8.34
CA THR A 528 -18.93 -19.48 6.98
C THR A 528 -17.86 -18.58 6.33
N TRP A 529 -17.97 -18.33 5.05
CA TRP A 529 -17.09 -17.48 4.25
C TRP A 529 -15.71 -18.11 4.02
N TRP A 530 -14.80 -17.33 3.45
CA TRP A 530 -13.45 -17.79 3.16
C TRP A 530 -12.54 -17.65 4.38
N ASN A 531 -12.29 -18.74 5.05
CA ASN A 531 -11.47 -18.79 6.27
C ASN A 531 -9.98 -18.93 5.94
N PHE A 532 -9.47 -17.98 5.16
CA PHE A 532 -8.07 -17.94 4.79
C PHE A 532 -7.16 -17.72 6.02
N VAL A 533 -6.06 -18.45 6.07
CA VAL A 533 -5.01 -18.31 7.07
C VAL A 533 -3.67 -18.04 6.41
N ASP A 534 -3.17 -18.93 5.56
CA ASP A 534 -1.88 -18.79 4.89
C ASP A 534 -1.83 -19.64 3.62
N TRP A 535 -0.98 -19.26 2.65
CA TRP A 535 -0.73 -20.07 1.47
C TRP A 535 0.13 -21.28 1.83
N ASP A 536 -0.02 -22.35 1.05
CA ASP A 536 0.65 -23.63 1.21
C ASP A 536 0.30 -24.41 2.50
N ASN A 537 0.49 -25.73 2.44
CA ASN A 537 0.31 -26.70 3.52
C ASN A 537 -1.12 -26.96 4.05
N PHE A 538 -2.15 -26.23 3.62
CA PHE A 538 -3.55 -26.49 3.98
C PHE A 538 -4.28 -27.10 2.78
N ASN A 539 -4.92 -26.25 1.98
CA ASN A 539 -5.57 -26.61 0.73
C ASN A 539 -5.28 -25.52 -0.31
N ASP A 540 -5.72 -25.69 -1.53
CA ASP A 540 -5.52 -24.72 -2.63
C ASP A 540 -6.03 -23.31 -2.33
N TRP A 541 -6.87 -23.17 -1.29
CA TRP A 541 -7.46 -21.91 -0.85
C TRP A 541 -6.84 -21.33 0.43
N GLY A 542 -5.84 -21.98 1.01
CA GLY A 542 -5.19 -21.52 2.24
C GLY A 542 -6.10 -21.54 3.47
N THR A 543 -7.13 -22.38 3.49
CA THR A 543 -8.10 -22.49 4.58
C THR A 543 -7.61 -23.44 5.67
N ALA A 544 -7.67 -23.02 6.93
CA ALA A 544 -7.22 -23.83 8.05
C ALA A 544 -8.04 -25.10 8.24
N PRO A 545 -7.43 -26.22 8.62
CA PRO A 545 -8.15 -27.42 9.03
C PRO A 545 -9.21 -27.11 10.12
N GLY A 546 -10.38 -27.70 10.01
CA GLY A 546 -11.49 -27.48 10.94
C GLY A 546 -12.22 -26.15 10.82
N ALA A 547 -11.88 -25.30 9.86
CA ALA A 547 -12.56 -24.00 9.69
C ALA A 547 -14.05 -24.18 9.32
N GLU A 548 -14.35 -25.00 8.33
CA GLU A 548 -15.73 -25.27 7.87
C GLU A 548 -16.45 -26.34 8.69
N GLN A 549 -15.71 -27.30 9.23
CA GLN A 549 -16.24 -28.40 10.04
C GLN A 549 -16.37 -28.04 11.52
N GLY A 550 -15.68 -27.00 11.93
CA GLY A 550 -15.58 -26.54 13.31
C GLY A 550 -14.33 -27.03 14.02
N ASN A 551 -14.02 -26.38 15.10
CA ASN A 551 -12.96 -26.70 16.04
C ASN A 551 -11.53 -26.57 15.48
N SER A 552 -11.29 -25.61 14.56
CA SER A 552 -9.94 -25.20 14.19
C SER A 552 -9.22 -24.59 15.40
N SER A 553 -8.10 -25.19 15.83
CA SER A 553 -7.25 -24.62 16.87
C SER A 553 -6.64 -23.28 16.44
N ILE A 554 -6.24 -23.18 15.18
CA ILE A 554 -5.60 -22.00 14.59
C ILE A 554 -6.51 -20.79 14.73
N ILE A 555 -7.77 -20.87 14.22
CA ILE A 555 -8.69 -19.74 14.22
C ILE A 555 -9.23 -19.47 15.64
N THR A 556 -9.47 -20.52 16.45
CA THR A 556 -9.89 -20.36 17.85
C THR A 556 -8.85 -19.60 18.67
N LEU A 557 -7.57 -19.94 18.53
CA LEU A 557 -6.49 -19.26 19.26
C LEU A 557 -6.19 -17.86 18.70
N GLN A 558 -6.36 -17.63 17.40
CA GLN A 558 -6.32 -16.27 16.83
C GLN A 558 -7.45 -15.40 17.41
N TYR A 559 -8.65 -15.95 17.55
CA TYR A 559 -9.77 -15.25 18.17
C TYR A 559 -9.45 -14.94 19.66
N ALA A 560 -8.95 -15.91 20.44
CA ALA A 560 -8.55 -15.68 21.83
C ALA A 560 -7.46 -14.59 21.96
N TYR A 561 -6.48 -14.57 21.05
CA TYR A 561 -5.50 -13.48 20.98
C TYR A 561 -6.16 -12.12 20.76
N THR A 562 -7.11 -12.03 19.83
CA THR A 562 -7.81 -10.80 19.50
C THR A 562 -8.71 -10.32 20.65
N LEU A 563 -9.34 -11.25 21.37
CA LEU A 563 -10.12 -10.95 22.59
C LEU A 563 -9.27 -10.26 23.66
N ASN A 564 -8.04 -10.73 23.88
CA ASN A 564 -7.12 -10.09 24.83
C ASN A 564 -6.77 -8.64 24.40
N GLN A 565 -6.51 -8.41 23.11
CA GLN A 565 -6.26 -7.06 22.60
C GLN A 565 -7.49 -6.15 22.72
N ALA A 566 -8.68 -6.67 22.44
CA ALA A 566 -9.91 -5.93 22.60
C ALA A 566 -10.20 -5.61 24.09
N ALA A 567 -9.89 -6.53 25.00
CA ALA A 567 -10.03 -6.30 26.45
C ALA A 567 -9.15 -5.11 26.90
N GLU A 568 -7.90 -5.02 26.41
CA GLU A 568 -7.04 -3.88 26.70
C GLU A 568 -7.68 -2.55 26.21
N LEU A 569 -8.24 -2.54 24.99
CA LEU A 569 -8.95 -1.37 24.46
C LEU A 569 -10.19 -1.02 25.28
N PHE A 570 -11.07 -1.99 25.58
CA PHE A 570 -12.26 -1.77 26.39
C PHE A 570 -11.92 -1.22 27.79
N ARG A 571 -10.91 -1.77 28.44
CA ARG A 571 -10.45 -1.32 29.76
C ARG A 571 -9.90 0.10 29.71
N ALA A 572 -9.12 0.43 28.69
CA ALA A 572 -8.55 1.77 28.49
C ALA A 572 -9.61 2.85 28.29
N PHE A 573 -10.76 2.49 27.70
CA PHE A 573 -11.85 3.41 27.39
C PHE A 573 -13.06 3.31 28.35
N ASN A 574 -12.82 2.82 29.60
CA ASN A 574 -13.80 2.75 30.68
C ASN A 574 -14.97 1.76 30.45
N HIS A 575 -14.69 0.62 29.81
CA HIS A 575 -15.62 -0.51 29.69
C HIS A 575 -15.08 -1.76 30.40
N PRO A 576 -14.82 -1.73 31.73
CA PRO A 576 -14.15 -2.82 32.43
C PRO A 576 -14.93 -4.13 32.40
N ALA A 577 -16.25 -4.10 32.53
CA ALA A 577 -17.08 -5.32 32.49
C ALA A 577 -16.97 -6.03 31.11
N GLN A 578 -16.90 -5.27 30.03
CA GLN A 578 -16.67 -5.81 28.70
C GLN A 578 -15.27 -6.41 28.58
N ALA A 579 -14.25 -5.71 29.11
CA ALA A 579 -12.89 -6.19 29.12
C ALA A 579 -12.76 -7.51 29.87
N ASP A 580 -13.32 -7.59 31.09
CA ASP A 580 -13.31 -8.80 31.92
C ASP A 580 -14.01 -9.98 31.20
N TYR A 581 -15.12 -9.71 30.53
CA TYR A 581 -15.82 -10.73 29.73
C TYR A 581 -14.95 -11.28 28.59
N GLN A 582 -14.26 -10.40 27.82
CA GLN A 582 -13.37 -10.83 26.74
C GLN A 582 -12.18 -11.64 27.25
N GLU A 583 -11.58 -11.24 28.37
CA GLU A 583 -10.48 -11.98 28.99
C GLU A 583 -10.92 -13.36 29.46
N LEU A 584 -12.07 -13.48 30.13
CA LEU A 584 -12.60 -14.77 30.57
C LEU A 584 -12.91 -15.70 29.40
N LEU A 585 -13.49 -15.16 28.32
CA LEU A 585 -13.75 -15.95 27.13
C LEU A 585 -12.45 -16.41 26.46
N ALA A 586 -11.43 -15.54 26.38
CA ALA A 586 -10.11 -15.92 25.85
C ALA A 586 -9.47 -17.04 26.68
N LEU A 587 -9.58 -16.98 28.00
CA LEU A 587 -9.08 -18.05 28.90
C LEU A 587 -9.81 -19.36 28.66
N GLU A 588 -11.15 -19.35 28.57
CA GLU A 588 -11.96 -20.54 28.30
C GLU A 588 -11.56 -21.18 26.95
N LEU A 589 -11.49 -20.38 25.86
CA LEU A 589 -11.08 -20.84 24.53
C LEU A 589 -9.67 -21.45 24.55
N ASN A 590 -8.71 -20.78 25.17
CA ASN A 590 -7.33 -21.25 25.31
C ASN A 590 -7.25 -22.59 26.03
N ALA A 591 -7.89 -22.71 27.21
CA ALA A 591 -7.85 -23.91 28.00
C ALA A 591 -8.46 -25.11 27.26
N HIS A 592 -9.62 -24.94 26.67
CA HIS A 592 -10.29 -26.00 25.92
C HIS A 592 -9.55 -26.37 24.63
N THR A 593 -9.01 -25.40 23.89
CA THR A 593 -8.19 -25.67 22.70
C THR A 593 -6.93 -26.46 23.08
N TYR A 594 -6.26 -26.08 24.16
CA TYR A 594 -5.12 -26.83 24.67
C TYR A 594 -5.52 -28.27 25.04
N TRP A 595 -6.59 -28.46 25.80
CA TRP A 595 -7.07 -29.76 26.24
C TRP A 595 -7.37 -30.70 25.06
N TYR A 596 -8.07 -30.21 24.05
CA TYR A 596 -8.48 -31.03 22.93
C TYR A 596 -7.36 -31.26 21.90
N CYS A 597 -6.50 -30.27 21.67
CA CYS A 597 -5.54 -30.29 20.55
C CYS A 597 -4.10 -30.58 20.97
N TYR A 598 -3.72 -30.40 22.24
CA TYR A 598 -2.37 -30.79 22.69
C TYR A 598 -2.18 -32.30 22.65
N ASN A 599 -1.09 -32.72 22.00
CA ASN A 599 -0.73 -34.13 21.92
C ASN A 599 0.54 -34.39 22.71
N GLU A 600 0.41 -35.10 23.86
CA GLU A 600 1.52 -35.42 24.78
C GLU A 600 2.62 -36.25 24.11
N ALA A 601 2.26 -37.12 23.15
CA ALA A 601 3.23 -38.02 22.51
C ALA A 601 4.27 -37.29 21.69
N ASN A 602 3.88 -36.21 20.98
CA ASN A 602 4.79 -35.39 20.20
C ASN A 602 5.02 -33.99 20.81
N GLY A 603 4.17 -33.56 21.75
CA GLY A 603 4.21 -32.25 22.42
C GLY A 603 3.91 -31.08 21.47
N LEU A 604 3.03 -31.29 20.51
CA LEU A 604 2.55 -30.28 19.56
C LEU A 604 1.07 -29.96 19.79
N ILE A 605 0.63 -28.80 19.35
CA ILE A 605 -0.79 -28.46 19.24
C ILE A 605 -1.23 -28.88 17.82
N ALA A 606 -2.21 -29.77 17.75
CA ALA A 606 -2.82 -30.21 16.51
C ALA A 606 -3.73 -29.09 15.92
N ASP A 607 -3.95 -29.11 14.62
CA ASP A 607 -4.81 -28.14 13.93
C ASP A 607 -6.29 -28.34 14.30
N THR A 608 -6.69 -29.56 14.68
CA THR A 608 -8.03 -29.93 15.16
C THR A 608 -8.00 -30.96 16.28
N PRO A 609 -9.10 -31.17 17.01
CA PRO A 609 -9.20 -32.17 18.09
C PRO A 609 -8.93 -33.62 17.68
N GLU A 610 -9.10 -33.97 16.41
CA GLU A 610 -8.81 -35.30 15.85
C GLU A 610 -7.31 -35.62 15.83
N ARG A 611 -6.45 -34.61 15.99
CA ARG A 611 -4.99 -34.72 16.11
C ARG A 611 -4.30 -35.42 14.95
N GLN A 612 -4.84 -35.22 13.72
CA GLN A 612 -4.34 -35.84 12.52
C GLN A 612 -3.33 -34.95 11.78
N THR A 613 -3.50 -33.64 11.88
CA THR A 613 -2.65 -32.64 11.21
C THR A 613 -2.05 -31.67 12.23
N TYR A 614 -0.85 -31.19 11.90
CA TYR A 614 -0.07 -30.26 12.72
C TYR A 614 0.55 -29.21 11.83
N SER A 615 0.59 -27.98 12.33
CA SER A 615 1.22 -26.87 11.63
C SER A 615 1.96 -25.93 12.59
N GLN A 616 2.90 -25.16 12.06
CA GLN A 616 3.52 -24.07 12.83
C GLN A 616 2.47 -23.07 13.29
N HIS A 617 1.40 -22.86 12.51
CA HIS A 617 0.33 -21.88 12.77
C HIS A 617 -0.37 -22.15 14.11
N ALA A 618 -0.74 -23.40 14.40
CA ALA A 618 -1.37 -23.78 15.67
C ALA A 618 -0.44 -23.47 16.87
N GLY A 619 0.85 -23.82 16.75
CA GLY A 619 1.84 -23.52 17.78
C GLY A 619 2.09 -22.02 17.98
N ILE A 620 2.15 -21.25 16.89
CA ILE A 620 2.30 -19.79 16.92
C ILE A 620 1.15 -19.15 17.69
N TRP A 621 -0.09 -19.49 17.35
CA TRP A 621 -1.25 -18.92 18.00
C TRP A 621 -1.41 -19.39 19.44
N ALA A 622 -1.02 -20.63 19.78
CA ALA A 622 -1.01 -21.08 21.17
C ALA A 622 -0.08 -20.23 22.07
N ILE A 623 1.07 -19.86 21.52
CA ILE A 623 2.00 -18.95 22.21
C ILE A 623 1.42 -17.54 22.28
N LEU A 624 0.93 -17.01 21.17
CA LEU A 624 0.45 -15.61 21.08
C LEU A 624 -0.83 -15.38 21.90
N SER A 625 -1.76 -16.32 21.93
CA SER A 625 -2.98 -16.20 22.71
C SER A 625 -2.73 -16.36 24.22
N GLY A 626 -1.65 -17.05 24.62
CA GLY A 626 -1.38 -17.41 26.01
C GLY A 626 -2.02 -18.74 26.43
N ALA A 627 -2.33 -19.62 25.47
CA ALA A 627 -2.82 -20.96 25.74
C ALA A 627 -1.75 -21.88 26.40
N VAL A 628 -0.48 -21.48 26.30
CA VAL A 628 0.68 -22.16 26.88
C VAL A 628 1.47 -21.22 27.79
N THR A 629 2.07 -21.74 28.83
CA THR A 629 2.99 -21.01 29.70
C THR A 629 4.28 -20.63 28.93
N LEU A 630 5.11 -19.78 29.50
CA LEU A 630 6.39 -19.39 28.88
C LEU A 630 7.27 -20.63 28.62
N GLN A 631 7.41 -21.55 29.60
CA GLN A 631 8.24 -22.74 29.48
C GLN A 631 7.72 -23.74 28.44
N GLU A 632 6.40 -23.94 28.39
CA GLU A 632 5.74 -24.78 27.39
C GLU A 632 5.89 -24.14 26.01
N GLY A 633 5.70 -22.80 25.88
CA GLY A 633 5.88 -22.05 24.65
C GLY A 633 7.31 -22.14 24.11
N GLN A 634 8.33 -22.09 24.96
CA GLN A 634 9.72 -22.31 24.55
C GLN A 634 9.97 -23.73 24.01
N THR A 635 9.36 -24.73 24.68
CA THR A 635 9.46 -26.13 24.25
C THR A 635 8.74 -26.36 22.92
N LEU A 636 7.52 -25.82 22.79
CA LEU A 636 6.69 -25.89 21.59
C LEU A 636 7.39 -25.17 20.42
N MET A 637 7.95 -23.99 20.64
CA MET A 637 8.67 -23.22 19.62
C MET A 637 9.86 -24.00 19.06
N LYS A 638 10.66 -24.63 19.92
CA LYS A 638 11.77 -25.49 19.46
C LYS A 638 11.29 -26.64 18.57
N LYS A 639 10.16 -27.25 18.91
CA LYS A 639 9.57 -28.36 18.13
C LYS A 639 9.09 -27.89 16.78
N ILE A 640 8.25 -26.84 16.72
CA ILE A 640 7.68 -26.34 15.45
C ILE A 640 8.74 -25.79 14.49
N LEU A 641 9.86 -25.25 14.98
CA LEU A 641 10.96 -24.78 14.14
C LEU A 641 11.78 -25.93 13.54
N ASN A 642 11.95 -27.04 14.27
CA ASN A 642 12.79 -28.15 13.86
C ASN A 642 12.05 -29.21 13.06
N ASP A 643 10.75 -29.38 13.26
CA ASP A 643 9.94 -30.39 12.58
C ASP A 643 9.52 -29.88 11.19
N LYS A 644 10.10 -30.47 10.15
CA LYS A 644 9.79 -30.15 8.75
C LYS A 644 8.64 -30.97 8.19
N SER A 645 8.11 -31.92 8.94
CA SER A 645 6.96 -32.77 8.54
C SER A 645 5.61 -32.09 8.78
N ILE A 646 5.55 -31.05 9.63
CA ILE A 646 4.34 -30.28 9.88
C ILE A 646 4.19 -29.14 8.88
N GLY A 647 2.97 -28.60 8.74
CA GLY A 647 2.70 -27.43 7.91
C GLY A 647 3.60 -26.23 8.27
N GLN A 648 4.35 -25.73 7.30
CA GLN A 648 5.28 -24.62 7.50
C GLN A 648 4.61 -23.28 7.15
N VAL A 649 4.98 -22.21 7.85
CA VAL A 649 4.49 -20.86 7.54
C VAL A 649 5.12 -20.31 6.27
N THR A 650 4.33 -19.58 5.48
CA THR A 650 4.83 -18.75 4.38
C THR A 650 5.31 -17.39 4.90
N PHE A 651 5.72 -16.46 4.00
CA PHE A 651 6.21 -15.14 4.39
C PHE A 651 5.18 -14.34 5.21
N PHE A 652 3.89 -14.48 4.94
CA PHE A 652 2.83 -13.82 5.69
C PHE A 652 2.89 -14.17 7.18
N TYR A 653 2.88 -15.46 7.50
CA TYR A 653 2.87 -15.91 8.88
C TYR A 653 4.24 -15.89 9.57
N ARG A 654 5.34 -15.65 8.84
CA ARG A 654 6.64 -15.40 9.47
C ARG A 654 6.66 -14.14 10.32
N PHE A 655 5.82 -13.16 10.01
CA PHE A 655 5.56 -12.04 10.92
C PHE A 655 5.05 -12.54 12.28
N TYR A 656 4.01 -13.39 12.29
CA TYR A 656 3.44 -13.93 13.52
C TYR A 656 4.39 -14.91 14.23
N LEU A 657 5.17 -15.68 13.48
CA LEU A 657 6.25 -16.51 14.04
C LEU A 657 7.26 -15.66 14.83
N THR A 658 7.65 -14.50 14.28
CA THR A 658 8.57 -13.58 14.97
C THR A 658 7.95 -13.00 16.24
N GLN A 659 6.65 -12.63 16.21
CA GLN A 659 5.98 -12.17 17.42
C GLN A 659 5.89 -13.30 18.47
N ALA A 660 5.65 -14.55 18.07
CA ALA A 660 5.66 -15.70 18.96
C ALA A 660 7.06 -15.99 19.55
N LEU A 661 8.12 -15.85 18.75
CA LEU A 661 9.50 -15.93 19.24
C LEU A 661 9.78 -14.87 20.32
N LYS A 662 9.32 -13.63 20.12
CA LYS A 662 9.47 -12.56 21.12
C LYS A 662 8.72 -12.90 22.40
N LYS A 663 7.46 -13.37 22.30
CA LYS A 663 6.62 -13.73 23.46
C LYS A 663 7.19 -14.92 24.22
N ALA A 664 7.81 -15.87 23.52
CA ALA A 664 8.50 -17.02 24.13
C ALA A 664 9.91 -16.68 24.66
N GLU A 665 10.35 -15.41 24.61
CA GLU A 665 11.71 -14.96 24.96
C GLU A 665 12.84 -15.65 24.18
N MET A 666 12.53 -16.05 22.95
CA MET A 666 13.43 -16.73 22.02
C MET A 666 13.76 -15.85 20.79
N GLY A 667 13.62 -14.54 20.91
CA GLY A 667 13.81 -13.60 19.82
C GLY A 667 15.18 -13.70 19.12
N ASP A 668 16.22 -14.16 19.80
CA ASP A 668 17.54 -14.39 19.21
C ASP A 668 17.51 -15.38 18.02
N LEU A 669 16.53 -16.28 17.94
CA LEU A 669 16.35 -17.20 16.82
C LEU A 669 15.89 -16.50 15.53
N TYR A 670 15.32 -15.32 15.63
CA TYR A 670 14.86 -14.55 14.46
C TYR A 670 15.96 -14.34 13.42
N TYR A 671 17.21 -14.11 13.86
CA TYR A 671 18.35 -13.94 12.95
C TYR A 671 18.51 -15.13 11.97
N LYS A 672 18.30 -16.36 12.46
CA LYS A 672 18.35 -17.59 11.64
C LYS A 672 17.14 -17.71 10.70
N GLU A 673 15.97 -17.28 11.17
CA GLU A 673 14.74 -17.30 10.39
C GLU A 673 14.72 -16.32 9.21
N LEU A 674 15.71 -15.43 9.08
CA LEU A 674 15.91 -14.56 7.92
C LEU A 674 16.48 -15.27 6.68
N ARG A 675 16.79 -16.56 6.75
CA ARG A 675 17.33 -17.32 5.62
C ARG A 675 16.49 -17.21 4.33
N PRO A 676 15.15 -17.33 4.35
CA PRO A 676 14.34 -17.21 3.13
C PRO A 676 14.46 -15.85 2.43
N TRP A 677 14.64 -14.76 3.16
CA TRP A 677 14.89 -13.44 2.56
C TRP A 677 16.26 -13.36 1.88
N ARG A 678 17.30 -13.94 2.51
CA ARG A 678 18.63 -14.06 1.88
C ARG A 678 18.57 -14.89 0.60
N ASP A 679 17.74 -15.92 0.57
CA ASP A 679 17.58 -16.78 -0.62
C ASP A 679 16.84 -16.03 -1.75
N MET A 680 15.83 -15.20 -1.46
CA MET A 680 15.23 -14.31 -2.45
C MET A 680 16.25 -13.35 -3.07
N LEU A 681 17.14 -12.75 -2.28
CA LEU A 681 18.20 -11.88 -2.79
C LEU A 681 19.15 -12.62 -3.75
N LYS A 682 19.54 -13.87 -3.43
CA LYS A 682 20.36 -14.72 -4.32
C LYS A 682 19.66 -15.06 -5.63
N MET A 683 18.33 -15.16 -5.61
CA MET A 683 17.50 -15.37 -6.80
C MET A 683 17.33 -14.10 -7.66
N GLY A 684 17.97 -12.99 -7.28
CA GLY A 684 17.93 -11.72 -8.00
C GLY A 684 16.62 -10.95 -7.85
N LEU A 685 15.81 -11.25 -6.84
CA LEU A 685 14.64 -10.46 -6.51
C LEU A 685 15.07 -9.08 -5.99
N THR A 686 14.36 -8.07 -6.40
CA THR A 686 14.57 -6.67 -6.02
C THR A 686 13.44 -6.13 -5.15
N THR A 687 12.46 -6.99 -4.89
CA THR A 687 11.34 -6.86 -3.96
C THR A 687 11.08 -8.23 -3.34
N PHE A 688 10.30 -8.30 -2.28
CA PHE A 688 10.02 -9.57 -1.63
C PHE A 688 8.73 -10.20 -2.17
N ALA A 689 8.83 -11.50 -2.45
CA ALA A 689 7.78 -12.29 -3.07
C ALA A 689 6.64 -12.61 -2.10
N GLU A 690 5.46 -12.92 -2.65
CA GLU A 690 4.25 -13.31 -1.93
C GLU A 690 4.46 -14.53 -1.02
N LYS A 691 5.08 -15.56 -1.55
CA LYS A 691 5.35 -16.85 -0.88
C LYS A 691 6.64 -17.47 -1.43
N PRO A 692 7.15 -18.53 -0.81
CA PRO A 692 8.28 -19.29 -1.37
C PRO A 692 8.02 -19.78 -2.79
N GLU A 693 9.09 -20.02 -3.55
CA GLU A 693 9.00 -20.52 -4.92
C GLU A 693 8.27 -21.90 -5.01
N PRO A 694 7.44 -22.08 -6.02
CA PRO A 694 7.12 -21.17 -7.12
C PRO A 694 6.13 -20.08 -6.66
N THR A 695 6.49 -18.81 -6.90
CA THR A 695 5.68 -17.67 -6.50
C THR A 695 5.05 -16.96 -7.70
N ARG A 696 3.79 -16.52 -7.54
CA ARG A 696 3.09 -15.68 -8.51
C ARG A 696 3.67 -14.27 -8.52
N SER A 697 3.65 -13.60 -7.37
CA SER A 697 4.06 -12.20 -7.22
C SER A 697 5.48 -12.09 -6.69
N ASP A 698 6.31 -11.27 -7.35
CA ASP A 698 7.66 -10.94 -6.90
C ASP A 698 7.69 -9.69 -5.99
N CYS A 699 6.54 -9.01 -5.82
CA CYS A 699 6.42 -7.84 -4.96
C CYS A 699 5.14 -7.92 -4.13
N HIS A 700 5.27 -8.29 -2.86
CA HIS A 700 4.14 -8.47 -1.95
C HIS A 700 4.47 -7.90 -0.57
N ALA A 701 3.63 -7.00 -0.09
CA ALA A 701 3.97 -6.14 1.02
C ALA A 701 4.13 -6.86 2.36
N TRP A 702 3.36 -7.90 2.64
CA TRP A 702 3.49 -8.65 3.91
C TRP A 702 4.88 -9.27 4.11
N SER A 703 5.58 -9.55 3.01
CA SER A 703 6.95 -10.10 3.05
C SER A 703 8.02 -9.07 3.40
N ALA A 704 7.66 -7.77 3.47
CA ALA A 704 8.55 -6.71 3.93
C ALA A 704 8.61 -6.58 5.47
N SER A 705 8.01 -7.51 6.22
CA SER A 705 8.00 -7.51 7.69
C SER A 705 9.38 -7.35 8.37
N PRO A 706 10.53 -7.75 7.76
CA PRO A 706 11.84 -7.44 8.35
C PRO A 706 12.09 -5.96 8.64
N ASP A 707 11.50 -5.05 7.86
CA ASP A 707 11.66 -3.60 8.08
C ASP A 707 11.01 -3.14 9.41
N TYR A 708 9.98 -3.84 9.88
CA TYR A 708 9.46 -3.67 11.23
C TYR A 708 10.32 -4.41 12.25
N ASP A 709 10.62 -5.68 12.00
CA ASP A 709 11.23 -6.57 12.99
C ASP A 709 12.69 -6.24 13.28
N PHE A 710 13.44 -5.62 12.35
CA PHE A 710 14.79 -5.18 12.63
C PHE A 710 14.84 -4.12 13.74
N LEU A 711 13.84 -3.24 13.78
CA LEU A 711 13.74 -2.24 14.84
C LEU A 711 12.99 -2.78 16.07
N ALA A 712 11.91 -3.52 15.86
CA ALA A 712 11.06 -4.02 16.96
C ALA A 712 11.61 -5.28 17.64
N THR A 713 12.39 -6.11 16.93
CA THR A 713 12.91 -7.40 17.45
C THR A 713 14.41 -7.35 17.64
N ILE A 714 15.21 -7.02 16.59
CA ILE A 714 16.67 -7.00 16.73
C ILE A 714 17.12 -5.84 17.62
N CYS A 715 16.66 -4.61 17.34
CA CYS A 715 16.93 -3.45 18.20
C CYS A 715 16.07 -3.47 19.47
N GLY A 716 14.93 -4.19 19.44
CA GLY A 716 14.03 -4.38 20.58
C GLY A 716 13.21 -3.15 20.94
N ILE A 717 13.06 -2.16 20.06
CA ILE A 717 12.35 -0.90 20.34
C ILE A 717 10.84 -1.13 20.15
N MET A 718 10.09 -1.08 21.25
CA MET A 718 8.64 -1.32 21.26
C MET A 718 7.92 -0.28 22.15
N PRO A 719 6.61 -0.05 21.97
CA PRO A 719 5.83 0.74 22.91
C PRO A 719 5.75 -0.02 24.26
N GLY A 720 6.13 0.65 25.33
CA GLY A 720 5.94 0.11 26.69
C GLY A 720 4.54 0.41 27.23
N THR A 721 3.94 1.51 26.79
CA THR A 721 2.55 1.90 27.09
C THR A 721 1.92 2.56 25.87
N PRO A 722 0.58 2.63 25.82
CA PRO A 722 -0.14 3.21 24.68
C PRO A 722 0.38 4.59 24.27
N GLY A 723 0.42 4.84 22.97
CA GLY A 723 0.92 6.09 22.38
C GLY A 723 2.44 6.25 22.43
N PHE A 724 3.22 5.19 22.73
CA PHE A 724 4.67 5.29 22.97
C PHE A 724 5.01 6.30 24.09
N LYS A 725 4.14 6.45 25.10
CA LYS A 725 4.43 7.29 26.25
C LYS A 725 5.65 6.81 27.03
N THR A 726 5.83 5.49 27.06
CA THR A 726 7.06 4.85 27.52
C THR A 726 7.62 3.91 26.45
N VAL A 727 8.92 3.70 26.44
CA VAL A 727 9.63 2.86 25.46
C VAL A 727 10.17 1.62 26.17
N LEU A 728 9.86 0.45 25.62
CA LEU A 728 10.53 -0.78 26.01
C LEU A 728 11.65 -1.07 25.01
N ILE A 729 12.86 -1.33 25.51
CA ILE A 729 14.02 -1.74 24.67
C ILE A 729 14.47 -3.11 25.17
N LYS A 730 14.08 -4.17 24.44
CA LYS A 730 14.44 -5.56 24.72
C LYS A 730 15.04 -6.21 23.47
N PRO A 731 16.34 -5.97 23.20
CA PRO A 731 16.96 -6.42 21.96
C PRO A 731 17.17 -7.93 21.91
N SER A 732 17.10 -8.47 20.69
CA SER A 732 17.37 -9.88 20.37
C SER A 732 18.42 -9.94 19.26
N LEU A 733 19.70 -10.01 19.62
CA LEU A 733 20.80 -9.85 18.67
C LEU A 733 21.12 -11.13 17.87
N GLY A 734 20.67 -12.29 18.33
CA GLY A 734 21.05 -13.56 17.67
C GLY A 734 22.58 -13.72 17.63
N GLU A 735 23.15 -13.85 16.46
CA GLU A 735 24.59 -13.96 16.22
C GLU A 735 25.28 -12.60 15.99
N LEU A 736 24.52 -11.48 15.98
CA LEU A 736 25.05 -10.15 15.74
C LEU A 736 25.89 -9.69 16.94
N THR A 737 26.99 -9.03 16.63
CA THR A 737 27.90 -8.44 17.63
C THR A 737 27.69 -6.95 17.80
N GLU A 738 27.21 -6.28 16.77
CA GLU A 738 26.92 -4.86 16.77
C GLU A 738 25.67 -4.55 15.95
N VAL A 739 24.80 -3.70 16.50
CA VAL A 739 23.56 -3.23 15.84
C VAL A 739 23.35 -1.75 16.16
N THR A 740 22.97 -1.00 15.17
CA THR A 740 22.51 0.39 15.35
C THR A 740 21.13 0.53 14.73
N GLY A 741 20.21 1.13 15.47
CA GLY A 741 18.85 1.40 15.00
C GLY A 741 18.35 2.77 15.44
N THR A 742 17.58 3.42 14.56
CA THR A 742 16.85 4.64 14.88
C THR A 742 15.44 4.54 14.30
N MET A 743 14.43 4.90 15.10
CA MET A 743 13.04 4.91 14.62
C MET A 743 12.29 6.17 15.08
N PRO A 744 11.32 6.65 14.29
CA PRO A 744 10.44 7.73 14.69
C PRO A 744 9.35 7.22 15.65
N ILE A 745 9.07 8.01 16.70
CA ILE A 745 7.91 7.85 17.58
C ILE A 745 7.18 9.21 17.68
N PRO A 746 5.97 9.28 18.25
CA PRO A 746 5.24 10.56 18.34
C PRO A 746 6.03 11.68 19.03
N ALA A 747 6.82 11.38 20.05
CA ALA A 747 7.63 12.34 20.79
C ALA A 747 8.95 12.74 20.08
N GLY A 748 9.37 12.05 19.00
CA GLY A 748 10.64 12.31 18.33
C GLY A 748 11.28 11.05 17.76
N LYS A 749 12.56 10.81 18.01
CA LYS A 749 13.27 9.60 17.55
C LYS A 749 13.92 8.87 18.72
N VAL A 750 13.78 7.55 18.72
CA VAL A 750 14.52 6.63 19.59
C VAL A 750 15.71 6.10 18.80
N SER A 751 16.92 6.13 19.41
CA SER A 751 18.11 5.54 18.80
C SER A 751 18.80 4.59 19.77
N VAL A 752 19.34 3.49 19.24
CA VAL A 752 20.12 2.50 19.99
C VAL A 752 21.39 2.16 19.23
N ILE A 753 22.50 2.04 19.96
CA ILE A 753 23.76 1.41 19.50
C ILE A 753 24.05 0.30 20.48
N LEU A 754 23.99 -0.93 20.02
CA LEU A 754 24.09 -2.14 20.83
C LEU A 754 25.35 -2.90 20.43
N LYS A 755 26.26 -3.14 21.40
CA LYS A 755 27.49 -3.91 21.18
C LYS A 755 27.60 -5.03 22.20
N ARG A 756 27.80 -6.26 21.75
CA ARG A 756 28.06 -7.38 22.67
C ARG A 756 29.36 -7.14 23.43
N ASN A 757 29.34 -7.44 24.71
CA ASN A 757 30.49 -7.45 25.61
C ASN A 757 30.66 -8.88 26.13
N GLY A 758 31.50 -9.66 25.46
CA GLY A 758 31.61 -11.09 25.68
C GLY A 758 30.33 -11.88 25.30
N LYS A 759 30.14 -13.06 25.92
CA LYS A 759 28.99 -13.93 25.64
C LYS A 759 27.70 -13.45 26.28
N GLU A 760 27.79 -12.85 27.45
CA GLU A 760 26.61 -12.55 28.28
C GLU A 760 26.31 -11.04 28.35
N GLY A 761 27.33 -10.20 28.21
CA GLY A 761 27.18 -8.77 28.39
C GLY A 761 26.78 -7.99 27.14
N ILE A 762 26.33 -6.77 27.39
CA ILE A 762 26.00 -5.79 26.34
C ILE A 762 26.40 -4.40 26.81
N ARG A 763 26.94 -3.61 25.87
CA ARG A 763 27.03 -2.16 25.97
C ARG A 763 25.96 -1.54 25.07
N ALA A 764 25.04 -0.77 25.64
CA ALA A 764 23.97 -0.08 24.94
C ALA A 764 24.12 1.43 25.11
N GLU A 765 24.19 2.16 23.99
CA GLU A 765 24.01 3.61 23.97
C GLU A 765 22.59 3.89 23.47
N ILE A 766 21.79 4.54 24.30
CA ILE A 766 20.36 4.76 24.04
C ILE A 766 20.08 6.26 24.09
N LEU A 767 19.34 6.74 23.09
CA LEU A 767 18.84 8.12 23.07
C LEU A 767 17.31 8.06 23.05
N LEU A 768 16.67 8.62 24.07
CA LEU A 768 15.23 8.85 24.11
C LEU A 768 14.92 10.33 23.88
N PRO A 769 13.82 10.67 23.16
CA PRO A 769 13.38 12.05 23.01
C PRO A 769 12.92 12.65 24.35
N GLU A 770 12.75 13.98 24.39
CA GLU A 770 12.23 14.70 25.55
C GLU A 770 10.90 14.12 26.02
N GLN A 771 10.66 14.19 27.32
CA GLN A 771 9.44 13.69 27.99
C GLN A 771 9.14 12.20 27.78
N THR A 772 10.13 11.42 27.34
CA THR A 772 10.01 9.98 27.15
C THR A 772 10.82 9.22 28.18
N THR A 773 10.21 8.24 28.81
CA THR A 773 10.87 7.30 29.71
C THR A 773 10.81 5.90 29.17
N GLY A 774 11.53 4.95 29.77
CA GLY A 774 11.46 3.56 29.29
C GLY A 774 12.16 2.58 30.21
N ILE A 775 12.24 1.36 29.70
CA ILE A 775 12.96 0.25 30.36
C ILE A 775 13.85 -0.42 29.29
N PHE A 776 15.11 -0.59 29.63
CA PHE A 776 16.04 -1.45 28.88
C PHE A 776 16.13 -2.81 29.58
N THR A 777 15.90 -3.88 28.84
CA THR A 777 15.98 -5.25 29.37
C THR A 777 17.00 -6.05 28.58
N TRP A 778 17.96 -6.67 29.28
CA TRP A 778 18.92 -7.60 28.71
C TRP A 778 19.09 -8.83 29.58
N LYS A 779 18.76 -10.01 29.05
CA LYS A 779 18.87 -11.30 29.76
C LYS A 779 18.28 -11.27 31.19
N GLY A 780 17.09 -10.70 31.34
CA GLY A 780 16.38 -10.59 32.60
C GLY A 780 16.80 -9.46 33.53
N LYS A 781 17.86 -8.71 33.19
CA LYS A 781 18.26 -7.50 33.92
C LYS A 781 17.55 -6.29 33.34
N GLU A 782 16.94 -5.47 34.20
CA GLU A 782 16.21 -4.26 33.82
C GLU A 782 16.92 -2.99 34.29
N VAL A 783 16.93 -1.98 33.43
CA VAL A 783 17.44 -0.64 33.72
C VAL A 783 16.39 0.38 33.28
N LYS A 784 16.01 1.27 34.19
CA LYS A 784 15.12 2.40 33.87
C LYS A 784 15.83 3.40 32.98
N LEU A 785 15.12 3.88 31.97
CA LEU A 785 15.61 4.87 31.01
C LEU A 785 14.93 6.21 31.25
N HIS A 786 15.68 7.29 31.03
CA HIS A 786 15.23 8.68 31.07
C HIS A 786 15.41 9.30 29.69
N GLU A 787 14.86 10.48 29.48
CA GLU A 787 15.12 11.30 28.29
C GLU A 787 16.64 11.59 28.13
N GLY A 788 17.03 11.84 26.87
CA GLY A 788 18.41 12.13 26.53
C GLY A 788 19.27 10.88 26.30
N LYS A 789 20.58 11.08 26.21
CA LYS A 789 21.56 10.02 25.91
C LYS A 789 21.99 9.31 27.19
N GLN A 790 21.99 7.99 27.15
CA GLN A 790 22.42 7.11 28.25
C GLN A 790 23.31 6.00 27.72
N ILE A 791 24.27 5.57 28.56
CA ILE A 791 25.19 4.46 28.27
C ILE A 791 25.02 3.43 29.39
N ILE A 792 24.66 2.21 29.01
CA ILE A 792 24.44 1.09 29.89
C ILE A 792 25.45 -0.01 29.57
N SER A 793 26.06 -0.58 30.57
CA SER A 793 26.95 -1.74 30.44
C SER A 793 26.51 -2.80 31.46
N ILE A 794 26.06 -3.97 30.98
CA ILE A 794 25.54 -5.06 31.79
C ILE A 794 26.35 -6.33 31.51
#